data_d7d80f6337b98d76c85a3da84ea43bea
#
_entry.id   d7d80f6337b98d76c85a3da84ea43bea
#
_cell.length_a   1.000
_cell.length_b   1.000
_cell.length_c   1.000
_cell.angle_alpha   90.00
_cell.angle_beta   90.00
_cell.angle_gamma   90.00
#
_symmetry.space_group_name_H-M   'P 1'
#
loop_
_entity.id
_entity.type
_entity.pdbx_description
1 polymer ?
#
loop_
_entity_poly.entity_id
_entity_poly.type
_entity_poly.pdbx_seq_one_letter_code
_entity_poly.pdbx_strand_id
1 'polypeptide(L)'
;MTIMAGKAPEKTLLLVDGSSYLYRAFHALPELKSPRGEPTGALYGVLNMLRRLAAGHPAGARACVFDAKGKTFRDDAYPEYKANRPPMPEDLARQIEPLKEAVAALGWPVLTVDGVEADDVIATLAEQARRKGWHCIISTGDKDLAQLVDERVTLVNTMSNEILDAAGVKRKFGVAPERIVDYLALTGDAVDNVPGVAGVGPGYAAKWIAHYGTLDEVIAHASEIEGKRGESLRRALAWLPMGRSLLTVKRDVELPVTLADLQDGKGDPGKLQQLFAQYGFKSWLRELQGAAAASDPVFSPVSATSSAPDRAATHPERRKYLSLRDEEELSDFLDKLERAELVGFDTETTGLEPMLARLVGMSFAFGDTAWYLPLAHEYPGAPAQIPVEKALNILRGWLESDRHRKVGQNLKFDSHVLANHGLRLAGIAHDTLLESYVLEVHERHDLDSLAQRHLGWKTISYDEVTGKGAARIPFSGVEIARATDYAAEDADCALALHEVLFETILSHQKLKFIYEKVELPLLPVLLRMERNGVLLDAARLEAQSHELGKEMLALEEKAYQAAGQPFNLNSPRQIQEILFERHKLPVKKKTPSGQPSTDEDVLAELALDYPLPKLLLEYRALAKLKSTYTDKLPRMVNPETRRVHTTYSQAVAVTG
;
A
#
# COMPACT_ATOMS: atom_id res chain seq x y z
N MET A 1 -17.29 1.50 -13.06
CA MET A 1 -18.71 1.05 -12.93
C MET A 1 -19.14 1.39 -11.52
N THR A 2 -19.84 2.48 -11.37
CA THR A 2 -20.19 3.13 -10.12
C THR A 2 -21.20 2.27 -9.37
N ILE A 3 -20.81 1.71 -8.22
CA ILE A 3 -21.77 1.12 -7.29
C ILE A 3 -22.41 2.31 -6.55
N MET A 4 -23.64 2.61 -6.91
CA MET A 4 -24.45 3.62 -6.28
C MET A 4 -24.52 3.42 -4.77
N ALA A 5 -24.26 4.47 -3.99
CA ALA A 5 -24.63 4.57 -2.59
C ALA A 5 -26.16 4.63 -2.47
N GLY A 6 -26.80 3.46 -2.51
CA GLY A 6 -28.21 3.25 -2.22
C GLY A 6 -28.31 2.33 -1.01
N LYS A 7 -29.38 2.44 -0.20
CA LYS A 7 -29.76 1.53 0.90
C LYS A 7 -29.09 0.18 0.75
N ALA A 8 -28.40 -0.28 1.80
CA ALA A 8 -27.69 -1.57 1.77
C ALA A 8 -28.53 -2.61 1.04
N PRO A 9 -28.05 -3.23 -0.05
CA PRO A 9 -28.90 -4.15 -0.80
C PRO A 9 -29.21 -5.33 0.12
N GLU A 10 -30.49 -5.52 0.42
CA GLU A 10 -31.00 -6.61 1.29
C GLU A 10 -30.47 -8.01 0.92
N LYS A 11 -29.76 -8.13 -0.20
CA LYS A 11 -29.24 -9.38 -0.77
C LYS A 11 -27.73 -9.35 -0.96
N THR A 12 -26.99 -8.73 -0.06
CA THR A 12 -25.51 -8.77 -0.07
C THR A 12 -25.01 -9.39 1.23
N LEU A 13 -24.10 -10.35 1.12
CA LEU A 13 -23.37 -10.99 2.21
C LEU A 13 -21.93 -10.51 2.23
N LEU A 14 -21.45 -10.01 3.36
CA LEU A 14 -20.07 -9.62 3.59
C LEU A 14 -19.39 -10.62 4.53
N LEU A 15 -18.42 -11.36 4.03
CA LEU A 15 -17.63 -12.32 4.77
C LEU A 15 -16.22 -11.82 5.00
N VAL A 16 -15.70 -12.03 6.19
CA VAL A 16 -14.33 -11.67 6.56
C VAL A 16 -13.60 -12.91 7.03
N ASP A 17 -12.43 -13.15 6.46
CA ASP A 17 -11.45 -14.09 6.96
C ASP A 17 -10.75 -13.47 8.18
N GLY A 18 -11.26 -13.80 9.36
CA GLY A 18 -10.81 -13.26 10.64
C GLY A 18 -9.41 -13.74 11.01
N SER A 19 -9.03 -14.95 10.61
CA SER A 19 -7.70 -15.51 10.83
C SER A 19 -6.66 -14.76 10.02
N SER A 20 -6.91 -14.51 8.75
CA SER A 20 -6.05 -13.68 7.89
C SER A 20 -5.90 -12.26 8.44
N TYR A 21 -6.99 -11.65 8.88
CA TYR A 21 -6.98 -10.31 9.48
C TYR A 21 -6.15 -10.26 10.76
N LEU A 22 -6.29 -11.28 11.62
CA LEU A 22 -5.56 -11.39 12.88
C LEU A 22 -4.04 -11.43 12.66
N TYR A 23 -3.57 -12.34 11.81
CA TYR A 23 -2.15 -12.47 11.52
C TYR A 23 -1.58 -11.20 10.87
N ARG A 24 -2.32 -10.60 9.95
CA ARG A 24 -1.92 -9.37 9.28
C ARG A 24 -1.80 -8.19 10.24
N ALA A 25 -2.80 -7.99 11.09
CA ALA A 25 -2.79 -6.91 12.08
C ALA A 25 -1.63 -7.07 13.06
N PHE A 26 -1.32 -8.31 13.46
CA PHE A 26 -0.21 -8.61 14.36
C PHE A 26 1.16 -8.22 13.76
N HIS A 27 1.38 -8.51 12.46
CA HIS A 27 2.64 -8.21 11.81
C HIS A 27 2.75 -6.78 11.26
N ALA A 28 1.64 -6.09 11.05
CA ALA A 28 1.62 -4.74 10.48
C ALA A 28 1.73 -3.63 11.53
N LEU A 29 1.35 -3.91 12.77
CA LEU A 29 1.32 -2.89 13.83
C LEU A 29 2.49 -3.07 14.81
N PRO A 30 3.01 -1.97 15.38
CA PRO A 30 4.00 -2.04 16.45
C PRO A 30 3.41 -2.74 17.69
N GLU A 31 4.26 -3.12 18.63
CA GLU A 31 3.84 -3.69 19.92
C GLU A 31 3.00 -2.70 20.73
N LEU A 32 1.68 -2.72 20.52
CA LEU A 32 0.75 -1.96 21.33
C LEU A 32 0.38 -2.78 22.58
N LYS A 33 0.34 -2.10 23.73
CA LYS A 33 0.02 -2.73 25.02
C LYS A 33 -1.12 -2.00 25.73
N SER A 34 -1.98 -2.77 26.40
CA SER A 34 -3.00 -2.20 27.29
C SER A 34 -2.37 -1.51 28.49
N PRO A 35 -3.12 -0.71 29.27
CA PRO A 35 -2.62 -0.15 30.54
C PRO A 35 -2.11 -1.20 31.54
N ARG A 36 -2.48 -2.48 31.35
CA ARG A 36 -2.03 -3.64 32.16
C ARG A 36 -0.86 -4.39 31.54
N GLY A 37 -0.30 -3.90 30.40
CA GLY A 37 0.81 -4.54 29.71
C GLY A 37 0.43 -5.69 28.78
N GLU A 38 -0.87 -5.99 28.56
CA GLU A 38 -1.33 -7.04 27.64
C GLU A 38 -1.15 -6.59 26.19
N PRO A 39 -0.75 -7.47 25.25
CA PRO A 39 -0.62 -7.14 23.85
C PRO A 39 -1.99 -6.82 23.24
N THR A 40 -2.09 -5.73 22.46
CA THR A 40 -3.36 -5.23 21.90
C THR A 40 -3.28 -4.86 20.41
N GLY A 41 -2.11 -4.98 19.78
CA GLY A 41 -1.90 -4.55 18.40
C GLY A 41 -2.82 -5.25 17.41
N ALA A 42 -2.90 -6.59 17.47
CA ALA A 42 -3.77 -7.35 16.57
C ALA A 42 -5.26 -7.04 16.84
N LEU A 43 -5.67 -6.95 18.11
CA LEU A 43 -7.03 -6.58 18.49
C LEU A 43 -7.42 -5.22 17.90
N TYR A 44 -6.59 -4.20 18.10
CA TYR A 44 -6.83 -2.85 17.57
C TYR A 44 -6.91 -2.86 16.05
N GLY A 45 -5.93 -3.51 15.39
CA GLY A 45 -5.85 -3.54 13.93
C GLY A 45 -7.06 -4.19 13.28
N VAL A 46 -7.47 -5.36 13.77
CA VAL A 46 -8.64 -6.07 13.20
C VAL A 46 -9.93 -5.27 13.38
N LEU A 47 -10.17 -4.72 14.57
CA LEU A 47 -11.36 -3.90 14.80
C LEU A 47 -11.41 -2.68 13.89
N ASN A 48 -10.26 -2.02 13.68
CA ASN A 48 -10.15 -0.90 12.75
C ASN A 48 -10.44 -1.33 11.30
N MET A 49 -9.87 -2.45 10.85
CA MET A 49 -10.12 -3.00 9.52
C MET A 49 -11.59 -3.34 9.30
N LEU A 50 -12.25 -3.97 10.30
CA LEU A 50 -13.69 -4.30 10.23
C LEU A 50 -14.58 -3.05 10.15
N ARG A 51 -14.27 -2.02 10.94
CA ARG A 51 -15.02 -0.74 10.91
C ARG A 51 -14.94 -0.09 9.53
N ARG A 52 -13.74 -0.05 8.93
CA ARG A 52 -13.54 0.50 7.58
C ARG A 52 -14.24 -0.32 6.50
N LEU A 53 -14.10 -1.65 6.58
CA LEU A 53 -14.73 -2.55 5.62
C LEU A 53 -16.25 -2.39 5.64
N ALA A 54 -16.86 -2.31 6.83
CA ALA A 54 -18.30 -2.10 6.98
C ALA A 54 -18.77 -0.75 6.41
N ALA A 55 -17.96 0.30 6.55
CA ALA A 55 -18.26 1.62 5.99
C ALA A 55 -18.16 1.63 4.44
N GLY A 56 -17.14 0.97 3.89
CA GLY A 56 -16.91 0.91 2.44
C GLY A 56 -17.79 -0.10 1.69
N HIS A 57 -18.29 -1.13 2.40
CA HIS A 57 -19.07 -2.22 1.80
C HIS A 57 -20.34 -2.52 2.62
N PRO A 58 -21.39 -1.69 2.50
CA PRO A 58 -22.64 -1.91 3.19
C PRO A 58 -23.30 -3.22 2.71
N ALA A 59 -23.67 -4.08 3.64
CA ALA A 59 -24.26 -5.39 3.37
C ALA A 59 -25.43 -5.68 4.32
N GLY A 60 -26.44 -6.42 3.85
CA GLY A 60 -27.60 -6.81 4.66
C GLY A 60 -27.34 -8.02 5.57
N ALA A 61 -26.24 -8.75 5.33
CA ALA A 61 -25.77 -9.84 6.17
C ALA A 61 -24.25 -9.83 6.21
N ARG A 62 -23.67 -10.21 7.35
CA ARG A 62 -22.20 -10.23 7.52
C ARG A 62 -21.76 -11.31 8.51
N ALA A 63 -20.52 -11.78 8.37
CA ALA A 63 -19.89 -12.66 9.34
C ALA A 63 -18.36 -12.51 9.33
N CYS A 64 -17.74 -12.74 10.48
CA CYS A 64 -16.30 -12.89 10.63
C CYS A 64 -15.98 -14.34 10.97
N VAL A 65 -15.20 -15.01 10.15
CA VAL A 65 -14.92 -16.44 10.25
C VAL A 65 -13.50 -16.64 10.75
N PHE A 66 -13.32 -17.49 11.75
CA PHE A 66 -12.02 -17.85 12.31
C PHE A 66 -11.77 -19.34 12.21
N ASP A 67 -10.52 -19.73 12.06
CA ASP A 67 -10.11 -21.13 12.15
C ASP A 67 -10.41 -21.70 13.55
N ALA A 68 -10.84 -22.95 13.58
CA ALA A 68 -10.99 -23.72 14.81
C ALA A 68 -9.62 -24.20 15.33
N LYS A 69 -9.57 -24.53 16.61
CA LYS A 69 -8.40 -25.21 17.19
C LYS A 69 -8.49 -26.71 16.87
N GLY A 70 -7.41 -27.27 16.34
CA GLY A 70 -7.33 -28.70 16.10
C GLY A 70 -6.99 -29.05 14.66
N LYS A 71 -7.08 -30.34 14.36
CA LYS A 71 -6.82 -30.87 13.02
C LYS A 71 -8.03 -30.71 12.11
N THR A 72 -7.76 -30.52 10.84
CA THR A 72 -8.75 -30.50 9.80
C THR A 72 -8.67 -31.78 8.95
N PHE A 73 -9.64 -32.02 8.08
CA PHE A 73 -9.61 -33.14 7.16
C PHE A 73 -8.38 -33.11 6.23
N ARG A 74 -7.76 -31.94 6.03
CA ARG A 74 -6.53 -31.81 5.22
C ARG A 74 -5.32 -32.37 5.96
N ASP A 75 -5.22 -32.17 7.27
CA ASP A 75 -4.18 -32.77 8.11
C ASP A 75 -4.26 -34.30 8.13
N ASP A 76 -5.48 -34.85 8.09
CA ASP A 76 -5.69 -36.29 8.05
C ASP A 76 -5.35 -36.87 6.66
N ALA A 77 -5.64 -36.13 5.59
CA ALA A 77 -5.31 -36.53 4.22
C ALA A 77 -3.82 -36.40 3.88
N TYR A 78 -3.15 -35.40 4.43
CA TYR A 78 -1.73 -35.12 4.20
C TYR A 78 -1.06 -34.60 5.46
N PRO A 79 -0.33 -35.43 6.21
CA PRO A 79 0.28 -35.05 7.49
C PRO A 79 1.30 -33.92 7.41
N GLU A 80 1.87 -33.67 6.24
CA GLU A 80 2.81 -32.55 5.99
C GLU A 80 2.08 -31.22 5.70
N TYR A 81 0.74 -31.21 5.62
CA TYR A 81 -0.04 -30.02 5.39
C TYR A 81 0.21 -28.99 6.49
N LYS A 82 0.59 -27.77 6.12
CA LYS A 82 0.96 -26.68 7.03
C LYS A 82 2.04 -27.01 8.10
N ALA A 83 2.71 -28.17 7.99
CA ALA A 83 3.73 -28.59 8.96
C ALA A 83 4.96 -27.65 9.02
N ASN A 84 5.15 -26.82 7.99
CA ASN A 84 6.21 -25.81 7.92
C ASN A 84 5.83 -24.49 8.63
N ARG A 85 4.61 -24.34 9.15
CA ARG A 85 4.18 -23.12 9.86
C ARG A 85 4.80 -23.10 11.26
N PRO A 86 5.43 -21.97 11.66
CA PRO A 86 5.88 -21.81 13.04
C PRO A 86 4.68 -21.82 14.01
N PRO A 87 4.89 -22.21 15.26
CA PRO A 87 3.84 -22.10 16.27
C PRO A 87 3.39 -20.64 16.41
N MET A 88 2.11 -20.47 16.71
CA MET A 88 1.54 -19.13 16.90
C MET A 88 2.26 -18.41 18.05
N PRO A 89 2.71 -17.15 17.85
CA PRO A 89 3.30 -16.35 18.91
C PRO A 89 2.35 -16.24 20.11
N GLU A 90 2.87 -16.33 21.34
CA GLU A 90 2.07 -16.29 22.56
C GLU A 90 1.27 -14.98 22.68
N ASP A 91 1.89 -13.86 22.32
CA ASP A 91 1.25 -12.54 22.34
C ASP A 91 0.11 -12.42 21.31
N LEU A 92 0.15 -13.17 20.22
CA LEU A 92 -0.96 -13.27 19.27
C LEU A 92 -2.08 -14.15 19.84
N ALA A 93 -1.71 -15.32 20.39
CA ALA A 93 -2.68 -16.27 20.95
C ALA A 93 -3.54 -15.66 22.08
N ARG A 94 -2.93 -14.76 22.90
CA ARG A 94 -3.65 -14.04 23.98
C ARG A 94 -4.69 -13.04 23.45
N GLN A 95 -4.59 -12.60 22.21
CA GLN A 95 -5.51 -11.63 21.63
C GLN A 95 -6.72 -12.26 20.92
N ILE A 96 -6.75 -13.59 20.68
CA ILE A 96 -7.80 -14.26 19.89
C ILE A 96 -9.16 -14.15 20.55
N GLU A 97 -9.30 -14.60 21.80
CA GLU A 97 -10.60 -14.59 22.48
C GLU A 97 -11.12 -13.17 22.74
N PRO A 98 -10.28 -12.22 23.23
CA PRO A 98 -10.68 -10.81 23.31
C PRO A 98 -11.14 -10.23 21.96
N LEU A 99 -10.48 -10.62 20.87
CA LEU A 99 -10.87 -10.17 19.53
C LEU A 99 -12.24 -10.71 19.14
N LYS A 100 -12.49 -12.01 19.31
CA LYS A 100 -13.79 -12.62 19.02
C LYS A 100 -14.92 -11.96 19.81
N GLU A 101 -14.68 -11.69 21.11
CA GLU A 101 -15.63 -10.96 21.95
C GLU A 101 -15.91 -9.54 21.42
N ALA A 102 -14.87 -8.83 21.05
CA ALA A 102 -15.01 -7.46 20.56
C ALA A 102 -15.69 -7.41 19.16
N VAL A 103 -15.38 -8.35 18.28
CA VAL A 103 -16.03 -8.51 16.97
C VAL A 103 -17.53 -8.82 17.15
N ALA A 104 -17.87 -9.74 18.05
CA ALA A 104 -19.27 -10.03 18.37
C ALA A 104 -19.99 -8.79 18.96
N ALA A 105 -19.33 -8.07 19.86
CA ALA A 105 -19.86 -6.84 20.45
C ALA A 105 -20.03 -5.69 19.42
N LEU A 106 -19.27 -5.70 18.30
CA LEU A 106 -19.49 -4.82 17.15
C LEU A 106 -20.74 -5.20 16.34
N GLY A 107 -21.42 -6.30 16.67
CA GLY A 107 -22.59 -6.79 15.94
C GLY A 107 -22.23 -7.68 14.75
N TRP A 108 -21.01 -8.22 14.69
CA TRP A 108 -20.64 -9.21 13.67
C TRP A 108 -20.81 -10.62 14.21
N PRO A 109 -21.63 -11.48 13.59
CA PRO A 109 -21.58 -12.90 13.88
C PRO A 109 -20.16 -13.46 13.72
N VAL A 110 -19.67 -14.14 14.76
CA VAL A 110 -18.36 -14.79 14.79
C VAL A 110 -18.58 -16.29 14.59
N LEU A 111 -17.94 -16.86 13.57
CA LEU A 111 -18.07 -18.26 13.24
C LEU A 111 -16.73 -18.97 13.40
N THR A 112 -16.81 -20.16 14.00
CA THR A 112 -15.70 -21.11 14.11
C THR A 112 -16.31 -22.51 14.02
N VAL A 113 -15.84 -23.35 13.11
CA VAL A 113 -16.38 -24.70 12.86
C VAL A 113 -15.24 -25.70 12.96
N ASP A 114 -15.39 -26.71 13.84
CA ASP A 114 -14.36 -27.72 14.07
C ASP A 114 -14.16 -28.65 12.86
N GLY A 115 -12.93 -29.10 12.65
CA GLY A 115 -12.58 -30.07 11.61
C GLY A 115 -12.46 -29.52 10.18
N VAL A 116 -12.70 -28.21 9.99
CA VAL A 116 -12.56 -27.49 8.72
C VAL A 116 -11.83 -26.16 8.93
N GLU A 117 -11.37 -25.56 7.84
CA GLU A 117 -10.73 -24.24 7.88
C GLU A 117 -11.74 -23.12 7.68
N ALA A 118 -11.39 -21.91 8.07
CA ALA A 118 -12.21 -20.71 7.84
C ALA A 118 -12.60 -20.57 6.35
N ASP A 119 -11.70 -20.92 5.44
CA ASP A 119 -11.91 -20.87 4.00
C ASP A 119 -13.06 -21.78 3.53
N ASP A 120 -13.20 -22.97 4.13
CA ASP A 120 -14.29 -23.91 3.81
C ASP A 120 -15.64 -23.37 4.31
N VAL A 121 -15.66 -22.72 5.47
CA VAL A 121 -16.86 -22.07 6.02
C VAL A 121 -17.26 -20.88 5.14
N ILE A 122 -16.30 -20.04 4.77
CA ILE A 122 -16.49 -18.89 3.85
C ILE A 122 -17.04 -19.37 2.50
N ALA A 123 -16.42 -20.41 1.92
CA ALA A 123 -16.83 -20.97 0.65
C ALA A 123 -18.26 -21.52 0.70
N THR A 124 -18.62 -22.20 1.79
CA THR A 124 -19.97 -22.75 1.99
C THR A 124 -21.02 -21.64 2.11
N LEU A 125 -20.74 -20.58 2.88
CA LEU A 125 -21.63 -19.41 2.99
C LEU A 125 -21.77 -18.66 1.67
N ALA A 126 -20.68 -18.48 0.93
CA ALA A 126 -20.69 -17.87 -0.39
C ALA A 126 -21.55 -18.67 -1.39
N GLU A 127 -21.43 -20.01 -1.37
CA GLU A 127 -22.25 -20.89 -2.22
C GLU A 127 -23.72 -20.84 -1.83
N GLN A 128 -24.06 -20.80 -0.53
CA GLN A 128 -25.43 -20.63 -0.06
C GLN A 128 -26.02 -19.29 -0.49
N ALA A 129 -25.25 -18.20 -0.40
CA ALA A 129 -25.65 -16.87 -0.85
C ALA A 129 -25.88 -16.86 -2.38
N ARG A 130 -24.96 -17.44 -3.14
CA ARG A 130 -25.06 -17.60 -4.60
C ARG A 130 -26.34 -18.33 -5.02
N ARG A 131 -26.66 -19.47 -4.37
CA ARG A 131 -27.89 -20.25 -4.64
C ARG A 131 -29.16 -19.46 -4.36
N LYS A 132 -29.14 -18.53 -3.38
CA LYS A 132 -30.26 -17.61 -3.10
C LYS A 132 -30.27 -16.35 -3.97
N GLY A 133 -29.33 -16.23 -4.92
CA GLY A 133 -29.21 -15.09 -5.82
C GLY A 133 -28.66 -13.83 -5.16
N TRP A 134 -27.96 -13.95 -4.01
CA TRP A 134 -27.32 -12.84 -3.33
C TRP A 134 -25.94 -12.55 -3.94
N HIS A 135 -25.47 -11.31 -3.77
CA HIS A 135 -24.05 -10.98 -3.96
C HIS A 135 -23.26 -11.33 -2.70
N CYS A 136 -22.03 -11.77 -2.87
CA CYS A 136 -21.12 -12.07 -1.77
C CYS A 136 -19.81 -11.31 -1.97
N ILE A 137 -19.41 -10.55 -0.94
CA ILE A 137 -18.12 -9.89 -0.87
C ILE A 137 -17.30 -10.62 0.18
N ILE A 138 -16.15 -11.16 -0.20
CA ILE A 138 -15.24 -11.87 0.71
C ILE A 138 -14.01 -10.99 0.92
N SER A 139 -13.78 -10.57 2.14
CA SER A 139 -12.59 -9.81 2.50
C SER A 139 -11.51 -10.71 3.07
N THR A 140 -10.51 -10.97 2.26
CA THR A 140 -9.37 -11.84 2.58
C THR A 140 -8.11 -11.39 1.86
N GLY A 141 -6.97 -11.88 2.29
CA GLY A 141 -5.73 -11.81 1.53
C GLY A 141 -5.30 -13.14 0.96
N ASP A 142 -6.09 -14.18 1.19
CA ASP A 142 -5.78 -15.49 0.67
C ASP A 142 -6.10 -15.58 -0.82
N LYS A 143 -5.10 -16.02 -1.60
CA LYS A 143 -5.23 -16.21 -3.04
C LYS A 143 -6.10 -17.43 -3.40
N ASP A 144 -6.20 -18.38 -2.48
CA ASP A 144 -6.88 -19.65 -2.73
C ASP A 144 -8.40 -19.44 -2.83
N LEU A 145 -8.93 -18.44 -2.13
CA LEU A 145 -10.34 -18.05 -2.24
C LEU A 145 -10.69 -17.40 -3.59
N ALA A 146 -9.70 -17.11 -4.45
CA ALA A 146 -9.97 -16.65 -5.83
C ALA A 146 -10.71 -17.70 -6.68
N GLN A 147 -10.71 -18.98 -6.28
CA GLN A 147 -11.52 -20.05 -6.87
C GLN A 147 -13.04 -19.88 -6.68
N LEU A 148 -13.46 -18.97 -5.78
CA LEU A 148 -14.87 -18.69 -5.50
C LEU A 148 -15.44 -17.55 -6.34
N VAL A 149 -14.58 -16.77 -6.97
CA VAL A 149 -14.98 -15.57 -7.73
C VAL A 149 -15.81 -15.93 -8.94
N ASP A 150 -16.94 -15.26 -9.07
CA ASP A 150 -17.84 -15.38 -10.24
C ASP A 150 -18.59 -14.04 -10.45
N GLU A 151 -19.73 -14.05 -11.13
CA GLU A 151 -20.57 -12.88 -11.38
C GLU A 151 -21.21 -12.30 -10.08
N ARG A 152 -21.25 -13.09 -9.01
CA ARG A 152 -21.89 -12.73 -7.74
C ARG A 152 -20.93 -12.71 -6.55
N VAL A 153 -19.76 -13.31 -6.68
CA VAL A 153 -18.75 -13.38 -5.63
C VAL A 153 -17.54 -12.55 -6.03
N THR A 154 -17.17 -11.61 -5.19
CA THR A 154 -16.01 -10.72 -5.38
C THR A 154 -15.09 -10.78 -4.16
N LEU A 155 -13.77 -10.82 -4.36
CA LEU A 155 -12.81 -10.68 -3.28
C LEU A 155 -12.37 -9.23 -3.13
N VAL A 156 -12.18 -8.81 -1.88
CA VAL A 156 -11.66 -7.49 -1.52
C VAL A 156 -10.47 -7.66 -0.59
N ASN A 157 -9.34 -7.08 -0.95
CA ASN A 157 -8.18 -6.99 -0.08
C ASN A 157 -8.06 -5.57 0.47
N THR A 158 -8.41 -5.37 1.74
CA THR A 158 -8.43 -4.05 2.39
C THR A 158 -7.05 -3.42 2.60
N MET A 159 -5.96 -4.19 2.46
CA MET A 159 -4.59 -3.64 2.58
C MET A 159 -4.08 -3.04 1.28
N SER A 160 -4.42 -3.64 0.15
CA SER A 160 -4.00 -3.18 -1.18
C SER A 160 -5.11 -2.44 -1.92
N ASN A 161 -6.30 -2.31 -1.33
CA ASN A 161 -7.54 -1.82 -1.96
C ASN A 161 -7.86 -2.57 -3.28
N GLU A 162 -7.35 -3.80 -3.41
CA GLU A 162 -7.53 -4.61 -4.59
C GLU A 162 -8.89 -5.29 -4.58
N ILE A 163 -9.64 -5.12 -5.65
CA ILE A 163 -10.92 -5.81 -5.87
C ILE A 163 -10.69 -6.83 -6.99
N LEU A 164 -10.95 -8.10 -6.70
CA LEU A 164 -10.84 -9.20 -7.65
C LEU A 164 -12.24 -9.71 -8.02
N ASP A 165 -12.74 -9.23 -9.14
CA ASP A 165 -13.79 -9.85 -9.93
C ASP A 165 -13.18 -10.90 -10.89
N ALA A 166 -13.98 -11.57 -11.70
CA ALA A 166 -13.50 -12.58 -12.65
C ALA A 166 -12.41 -12.03 -13.61
N ALA A 167 -12.55 -10.79 -14.06
CA ALA A 167 -11.56 -10.14 -14.91
C ALA A 167 -10.27 -9.82 -14.12
N GLY A 168 -10.39 -9.40 -12.86
CA GLY A 168 -9.29 -9.15 -11.93
C GLY A 168 -8.48 -10.41 -11.65
N VAL A 169 -9.15 -11.53 -11.38
CA VAL A 169 -8.51 -12.84 -11.20
C VAL A 169 -7.73 -13.22 -12.46
N LYS A 170 -8.34 -13.08 -13.64
CA LYS A 170 -7.66 -13.40 -14.92
C LYS A 170 -6.45 -12.49 -15.17
N ARG A 171 -6.53 -11.19 -14.85
CA ARG A 171 -5.37 -10.28 -14.96
C ARG A 171 -4.25 -10.65 -14.01
N LYS A 172 -4.58 -11.05 -12.78
CA LYS A 172 -3.61 -11.34 -11.72
C LYS A 172 -2.90 -12.68 -11.88
N PHE A 173 -3.66 -13.74 -12.17
CA PHE A 173 -3.15 -15.12 -12.22
C PHE A 173 -2.93 -15.65 -13.63
N GLY A 174 -3.44 -14.97 -14.66
CA GLY A 174 -3.40 -15.43 -16.05
C GLY A 174 -4.41 -16.52 -16.39
N VAL A 175 -5.25 -16.91 -15.43
CA VAL A 175 -6.30 -17.94 -15.60
C VAL A 175 -7.64 -17.43 -15.08
N ALA A 176 -8.73 -18.01 -15.55
CA ALA A 176 -10.07 -17.69 -15.05
C ALA A 176 -10.31 -18.29 -13.65
N PRO A 177 -11.26 -17.77 -12.85
CA PRO A 177 -11.50 -18.22 -11.47
C PRO A 177 -11.70 -19.74 -11.35
N GLU A 178 -12.44 -20.35 -12.25
CA GLU A 178 -12.71 -21.79 -12.29
C GLU A 178 -11.45 -22.65 -12.57
N ARG A 179 -10.33 -22.03 -12.90
CA ARG A 179 -9.02 -22.67 -13.14
C ARG A 179 -7.99 -22.38 -12.06
N ILE A 180 -8.36 -21.65 -11.04
CA ILE A 180 -7.43 -21.29 -9.95
C ILE A 180 -6.92 -22.54 -9.22
N VAL A 181 -7.78 -23.52 -8.95
CA VAL A 181 -7.35 -24.76 -8.28
C VAL A 181 -6.37 -25.55 -9.16
N ASP A 182 -6.63 -25.65 -10.46
CA ASP A 182 -5.74 -26.31 -11.43
C ASP A 182 -4.39 -25.59 -11.52
N TYR A 183 -4.42 -24.25 -11.52
CA TYR A 183 -3.23 -23.42 -11.51
C TYR A 183 -2.40 -23.60 -10.22
N LEU A 184 -3.06 -23.60 -9.07
CA LEU A 184 -2.40 -23.81 -7.77
C LEU A 184 -1.84 -25.23 -7.64
N ALA A 185 -2.52 -26.25 -8.12
CA ALA A 185 -2.00 -27.62 -8.14
C ALA A 185 -0.72 -27.74 -8.96
N LEU A 186 -0.60 -27.02 -10.07
CA LEU A 186 0.63 -26.98 -10.88
C LEU A 186 1.75 -26.17 -10.24
N THR A 187 1.45 -25.02 -9.64
CA THR A 187 2.46 -24.16 -9.01
C THR A 187 2.86 -24.61 -7.61
N GLY A 188 1.98 -25.33 -6.92
CA GLY A 188 2.06 -25.62 -5.50
C GLY A 188 1.71 -24.42 -4.62
N ASP A 189 1.55 -24.69 -3.33
CA ASP A 189 1.45 -23.68 -2.29
C ASP A 189 2.50 -23.90 -1.20
N ALA A 190 3.49 -23.01 -1.17
CA ALA A 190 4.57 -23.10 -0.18
C ALA A 190 4.09 -22.69 1.23
N VAL A 191 3.04 -21.89 1.34
CA VAL A 191 2.49 -21.45 2.64
C VAL A 191 1.80 -22.61 3.34
N ASP A 192 1.06 -23.42 2.56
CA ASP A 192 0.34 -24.59 3.05
C ASP A 192 1.13 -25.90 2.90
N ASN A 193 2.38 -25.79 2.46
CA ASN A 193 3.25 -26.95 2.23
C ASN A 193 2.67 -27.97 1.23
N VAL A 194 1.96 -27.49 0.21
CA VAL A 194 1.42 -28.32 -0.86
C VAL A 194 2.38 -28.27 -2.06
N PRO A 195 3.07 -29.38 -2.40
CA PRO A 195 4.00 -29.39 -3.52
C PRO A 195 3.29 -29.21 -4.87
N GLY A 196 3.89 -28.40 -5.74
CA GLY A 196 3.53 -28.31 -7.15
C GLY A 196 4.49 -29.10 -8.04
N VAL A 197 4.43 -28.83 -9.35
CA VAL A 197 5.35 -29.42 -10.33
C VAL A 197 6.69 -28.68 -10.27
N ALA A 198 7.79 -29.38 -10.00
CA ALA A 198 9.11 -28.79 -9.85
C ALA A 198 9.53 -27.99 -11.10
N GLY A 199 9.88 -26.71 -10.92
CA GLY A 199 10.29 -25.80 -12.00
C GLY A 199 9.11 -25.23 -12.83
N VAL A 200 7.88 -25.45 -12.40
CA VAL A 200 6.67 -24.84 -12.97
C VAL A 200 6.21 -23.71 -12.05
N GLY A 201 6.49 -22.50 -12.48
CA GLY A 201 6.00 -21.29 -11.79
C GLY A 201 4.75 -20.72 -12.47
N PRO A 202 4.24 -19.57 -11.95
CA PRO A 202 3.01 -18.93 -12.40
C PRO A 202 2.83 -18.83 -13.92
N GLY A 203 3.85 -18.34 -14.62
CA GLY A 203 3.76 -18.14 -16.08
C GLY A 203 3.67 -19.43 -16.88
N TYR A 204 4.25 -20.55 -16.40
CA TYR A 204 4.14 -21.84 -17.08
C TYR A 204 2.83 -22.55 -16.75
N ALA A 205 2.37 -22.50 -15.51
CA ALA A 205 1.08 -23.04 -15.12
C ALA A 205 -0.06 -22.37 -15.92
N ALA A 206 -0.05 -21.04 -16.01
CA ALA A 206 -1.03 -20.30 -16.80
C ALA A 206 -0.98 -20.66 -18.31
N LYS A 207 0.23 -20.82 -18.89
CA LYS A 207 0.39 -21.26 -20.29
C LYS A 207 -0.15 -22.66 -20.54
N TRP A 208 0.11 -23.61 -19.64
CA TRP A 208 -0.39 -24.97 -19.80
C TRP A 208 -1.91 -25.00 -19.69
N ILE A 209 -2.48 -24.30 -18.71
CA ILE A 209 -3.94 -24.21 -18.58
C ILE A 209 -4.58 -23.51 -19.78
N ALA A 210 -3.96 -22.44 -20.30
CA ALA A 210 -4.44 -21.77 -21.50
C ALA A 210 -4.41 -22.69 -22.75
N HIS A 211 -3.43 -23.60 -22.83
CA HIS A 211 -3.27 -24.50 -23.96
C HIS A 211 -4.14 -25.77 -23.86
N TYR A 212 -4.14 -26.42 -22.68
CA TYR A 212 -4.83 -27.68 -22.46
C TYR A 212 -6.20 -27.54 -21.80
N GLY A 213 -6.52 -26.40 -21.23
CA GLY A 213 -7.81 -26.10 -20.62
C GLY A 213 -7.91 -26.46 -19.13
N THR A 214 -7.59 -27.68 -18.73
CA THR A 214 -7.71 -28.18 -17.35
C THR A 214 -6.45 -28.90 -16.88
N LEU A 215 -6.32 -29.11 -15.57
CA LEU A 215 -5.25 -29.94 -15.01
C LEU A 215 -5.34 -31.38 -15.53
N ASP A 216 -6.55 -31.92 -15.66
CA ASP A 216 -6.75 -33.28 -16.17
C ASP A 216 -6.23 -33.43 -17.61
N GLU A 217 -6.46 -32.44 -18.46
CA GLU A 217 -5.92 -32.40 -19.83
C GLU A 217 -4.39 -32.19 -19.82
N VAL A 218 -3.84 -31.37 -18.92
CA VAL A 218 -2.38 -31.26 -18.75
C VAL A 218 -1.77 -32.61 -18.35
N ILE A 219 -2.43 -33.36 -17.48
CA ILE A 219 -2.01 -34.70 -17.05
C ILE A 219 -2.10 -35.69 -18.22
N ALA A 220 -3.19 -35.69 -18.98
CA ALA A 220 -3.40 -36.58 -20.13
C ALA A 220 -2.34 -36.39 -21.23
N HIS A 221 -1.91 -35.13 -21.44
CA HIS A 221 -0.91 -34.77 -22.46
C HIS A 221 0.53 -34.63 -21.88
N ALA A 222 0.79 -35.13 -20.66
CA ALA A 222 2.09 -35.00 -19.99
C ALA A 222 3.26 -35.65 -20.78
N SER A 223 2.98 -36.62 -21.65
CA SER A 223 3.97 -37.25 -22.55
C SER A 223 4.41 -36.33 -23.70
N GLU A 224 3.56 -35.40 -24.10
CA GLU A 224 3.79 -34.47 -25.22
C GLU A 224 4.58 -33.23 -24.76
N ILE A 225 4.62 -32.96 -23.46
CA ILE A 225 5.34 -31.81 -22.92
C ILE A 225 6.82 -32.16 -22.80
N GLU A 226 7.63 -31.55 -23.66
CA GLU A 226 9.05 -31.81 -23.76
C GLU A 226 9.88 -31.06 -22.70
N GLY A 227 11.14 -31.50 -22.55
CA GLY A 227 12.14 -30.83 -21.68
C GLY A 227 11.98 -31.10 -20.21
N LYS A 228 12.83 -30.46 -19.39
CA LYS A 228 12.93 -30.69 -17.94
C LYS A 228 11.60 -30.50 -17.18
N ARG A 229 10.73 -29.59 -17.64
CA ARG A 229 9.44 -29.36 -16.98
C ARG A 229 8.43 -30.46 -17.29
N GLY A 230 8.44 -31.00 -18.51
CA GLY A 230 7.65 -32.19 -18.86
C GLY A 230 8.07 -33.40 -18.05
N GLU A 231 9.38 -33.60 -17.86
CA GLU A 231 9.90 -34.64 -16.95
C GLU A 231 9.43 -34.44 -15.50
N SER A 232 9.47 -33.20 -15.01
CA SER A 232 8.98 -32.85 -13.66
C SER A 232 7.49 -33.10 -13.52
N LEU A 233 6.70 -32.77 -14.55
CA LEU A 233 5.26 -33.04 -14.58
C LEU A 233 5.00 -34.55 -14.49
N ARG A 234 5.67 -35.36 -15.31
CA ARG A 234 5.52 -36.83 -15.31
C ARG A 234 5.86 -37.43 -13.94
N ARG A 235 6.86 -36.87 -13.20
CA ARG A 235 7.17 -37.31 -11.82
C ARG A 235 6.09 -36.91 -10.82
N ALA A 236 5.37 -35.82 -11.07
CA ALA A 236 4.35 -35.29 -10.17
C ALA A 236 2.97 -35.90 -10.40
N LEU A 237 2.74 -36.69 -11.48
CA LEU A 237 1.40 -37.16 -11.88
C LEU A 237 0.65 -37.89 -10.75
N ALA A 238 1.33 -38.70 -9.95
CA ALA A 238 0.72 -39.42 -8.83
C ALA A 238 0.30 -38.49 -7.67
N TRP A 239 0.94 -37.33 -7.55
CA TRP A 239 0.68 -36.36 -6.50
C TRP A 239 -0.41 -35.33 -6.85
N LEU A 240 -0.48 -34.91 -8.12
CA LEU A 240 -1.34 -33.80 -8.54
C LEU A 240 -2.82 -33.93 -8.14
N PRO A 241 -3.47 -35.12 -8.19
CA PRO A 241 -4.85 -35.28 -7.72
C PRO A 241 -5.00 -34.97 -6.23
N MET A 242 -4.04 -35.40 -5.40
CA MET A 242 -4.00 -35.12 -3.96
C MET A 242 -3.78 -33.62 -3.73
N GLY A 243 -2.77 -33.03 -4.38
CA GLY A 243 -2.50 -31.59 -4.29
C GLY A 243 -3.71 -30.75 -4.68
N ARG A 244 -4.42 -31.08 -5.76
CA ARG A 244 -5.67 -30.43 -6.16
C ARG A 244 -6.76 -30.56 -5.08
N SER A 245 -6.91 -31.74 -4.47
CA SER A 245 -7.89 -31.96 -3.42
C SER A 245 -7.62 -31.10 -2.17
N LEU A 246 -6.36 -30.96 -1.76
CA LEU A 246 -5.95 -30.12 -0.62
C LEU A 246 -6.20 -28.62 -0.87
N LEU A 247 -6.04 -28.16 -2.11
CA LEU A 247 -6.21 -26.75 -2.52
C LEU A 247 -7.67 -26.38 -2.84
N THR A 248 -8.55 -27.38 -2.94
CA THR A 248 -9.98 -27.15 -3.18
C THR A 248 -10.70 -26.88 -1.89
N VAL A 249 -11.37 -25.74 -1.78
CA VAL A 249 -12.21 -25.43 -0.61
C VAL A 249 -13.53 -26.17 -0.65
N LYS A 250 -13.99 -26.69 0.51
CA LYS A 250 -15.31 -27.30 0.64
C LYS A 250 -16.40 -26.23 0.57
N ARG A 251 -17.52 -26.58 -0.09
CA ARG A 251 -18.67 -25.67 -0.28
C ARG A 251 -19.97 -26.25 0.28
N ASP A 252 -19.87 -27.31 1.07
CA ASP A 252 -20.97 -28.11 1.60
C ASP A 252 -20.79 -28.49 3.07
N VAL A 253 -20.04 -27.67 3.82
CA VAL A 253 -19.84 -27.83 5.26
C VAL A 253 -21.18 -27.66 5.98
N GLU A 254 -21.50 -28.54 6.94
CA GLU A 254 -22.63 -28.35 7.81
C GLU A 254 -22.35 -27.20 8.77
N LEU A 255 -23.13 -26.13 8.65
CA LEU A 255 -22.93 -24.90 9.41
C LEU A 255 -23.97 -24.77 10.53
N PRO A 256 -23.59 -24.27 11.72
CA PRO A 256 -24.51 -24.08 12.84
C PRO A 256 -25.45 -22.87 12.64
N VAL A 257 -25.34 -22.16 11.51
CA VAL A 257 -26.07 -20.94 11.18
C VAL A 257 -26.61 -20.97 9.77
N THR A 258 -27.69 -20.24 9.54
CA THR A 258 -28.24 -19.94 8.21
C THR A 258 -27.92 -18.52 7.79
N LEU A 259 -28.11 -18.17 6.51
CA LEU A 259 -27.93 -16.78 6.05
C LEU A 259 -28.87 -15.77 6.74
N ALA A 260 -30.00 -16.23 7.30
CA ALA A 260 -30.92 -15.37 8.04
C ALA A 260 -30.34 -14.97 9.42
N ASP A 261 -29.55 -15.86 10.02
CA ASP A 261 -28.90 -15.61 11.30
C ASP A 261 -27.71 -14.65 11.19
N LEU A 262 -27.24 -14.39 9.97
CA LEU A 262 -26.13 -13.47 9.66
C LEU A 262 -26.60 -12.04 9.35
N GLN A 263 -27.89 -11.77 9.38
CA GLN A 263 -28.41 -10.43 9.24
C GLN A 263 -27.94 -9.56 10.41
N ASP A 264 -27.82 -8.24 10.19
CA ASP A 264 -27.23 -7.30 11.14
C ASP A 264 -27.55 -7.59 12.61
N GLY A 265 -26.55 -8.11 13.31
CA GLY A 265 -26.60 -8.29 14.75
C GLY A 265 -26.65 -6.92 15.44
N LYS A 266 -27.47 -6.79 16.48
CA LYS A 266 -27.40 -5.63 17.36
C LYS A 266 -26.06 -5.67 18.08
N GLY A 267 -25.21 -4.66 17.88
CA GLY A 267 -23.97 -4.51 18.65
C GLY A 267 -24.28 -4.34 20.15
N ASP A 268 -23.30 -4.62 20.98
CA ASP A 268 -23.36 -4.40 22.42
C ASP A 268 -22.44 -3.23 22.82
N PRO A 269 -22.94 -1.98 22.84
CA PRO A 269 -22.16 -0.82 23.21
C PRO A 269 -21.59 -0.88 24.63
N GLY A 270 -22.31 -1.53 25.57
CA GLY A 270 -21.86 -1.69 26.96
C GLY A 270 -20.63 -2.60 27.05
N LYS A 271 -20.66 -3.73 26.33
CA LYS A 271 -19.52 -4.65 26.23
C LYS A 271 -18.34 -3.99 25.51
N LEU A 272 -18.57 -3.25 24.41
CA LEU A 272 -17.54 -2.48 23.71
C LEU A 272 -16.89 -1.45 24.63
N GLN A 273 -17.67 -0.73 25.42
CA GLN A 273 -17.17 0.23 26.37
C GLN A 273 -16.23 -0.41 27.40
N GLN A 274 -16.60 -1.57 27.93
CA GLN A 274 -15.77 -2.35 28.85
C GLN A 274 -14.46 -2.79 28.20
N LEU A 275 -14.52 -3.37 26.99
CA LEU A 275 -13.35 -3.84 26.25
C LEU A 275 -12.41 -2.68 25.87
N PHE A 276 -12.95 -1.57 25.39
CA PHE A 276 -12.15 -0.41 25.02
C PHE A 276 -11.48 0.25 26.23
N ALA A 277 -12.14 0.26 27.39
CA ALA A 277 -11.54 0.69 28.64
C ALA A 277 -10.42 -0.25 29.11
N GLN A 278 -10.66 -1.57 29.05
CA GLN A 278 -9.70 -2.61 29.44
C GLN A 278 -8.43 -2.56 28.59
N TYR A 279 -8.59 -2.46 27.27
CA TYR A 279 -7.45 -2.49 26.33
C TYR A 279 -6.87 -1.12 26.00
N GLY A 280 -7.40 -0.04 26.60
CA GLY A 280 -6.84 1.31 26.50
C GLY A 280 -7.16 2.02 25.19
N PHE A 281 -8.23 1.67 24.48
CA PHE A 281 -8.65 2.32 23.24
C PHE A 281 -9.42 3.62 23.51
N LYS A 282 -8.68 4.62 24.02
CA LYS A 282 -9.24 5.87 24.55
C LYS A 282 -10.06 6.68 23.54
N SER A 283 -9.68 6.67 22.27
CA SER A 283 -10.41 7.37 21.20
C SER A 283 -11.79 6.76 20.99
N TRP A 284 -11.86 5.45 20.81
CA TRP A 284 -13.11 4.72 20.62
C TRP A 284 -14.01 4.72 21.84
N LEU A 285 -13.41 4.72 23.05
CA LEU A 285 -14.15 4.87 24.29
C LEU A 285 -14.87 6.22 24.39
N ARG A 286 -14.18 7.30 23.99
CA ARG A 286 -14.77 8.66 23.94
C ARG A 286 -15.86 8.77 22.87
N GLU A 287 -15.68 8.15 21.74
CA GLU A 287 -16.67 8.08 20.66
C GLU A 287 -17.97 7.44 21.13
N LEU A 288 -17.88 6.28 21.84
CA LEU A 288 -19.04 5.61 22.43
C LEU A 288 -19.72 6.43 23.54
N GLN A 289 -18.95 7.14 24.37
CA GLN A 289 -19.49 7.99 25.45
C GLN A 289 -20.14 9.27 24.92
N GLY A 290 -19.61 9.85 23.83
CA GLY A 290 -20.23 11.00 23.14
C GLY A 290 -21.56 10.63 22.48
N ALA A 291 -21.70 9.44 21.97
CA ALA A 291 -22.95 8.90 21.42
C ALA A 291 -24.00 8.58 22.50
N ALA A 292 -23.59 8.27 23.72
CA ALA A 292 -24.49 7.98 24.85
C ALA A 292 -25.12 9.24 25.48
N ALA A 293 -24.59 10.43 25.18
CA ALA A 293 -25.13 11.71 25.67
C ALA A 293 -26.25 12.29 24.78
N ALA A 294 -26.48 11.70 23.61
CA ALA A 294 -27.61 12.00 22.71
C ALA A 294 -28.58 10.80 22.78
N SER A 295 -29.65 10.97 23.59
CA SER A 295 -30.66 9.94 23.85
C SER A 295 -31.35 9.44 22.59
N ASP A 296 -31.20 8.22 22.24
CA ASP A 296 -32.09 7.10 21.91
C ASP A 296 -31.41 6.10 20.92
N PRO A 297 -31.74 4.78 21.00
CA PRO A 297 -30.87 3.76 20.50
C PRO A 297 -31.16 3.46 19.02
N VAL A 298 -30.42 4.10 18.14
CA VAL A 298 -30.24 3.59 16.78
C VAL A 298 -28.76 3.67 16.48
N PHE A 299 -28.11 2.52 16.49
CA PHE A 299 -26.82 2.33 15.84
C PHE A 299 -27.07 2.38 14.31
N SER A 300 -27.36 3.56 13.83
CA SER A 300 -27.16 3.88 12.41
C SER A 300 -25.65 4.00 12.22
N PRO A 301 -25.09 3.44 11.12
CA PRO A 301 -23.74 3.78 10.75
C PRO A 301 -23.68 5.30 10.76
N VAL A 302 -22.68 5.87 11.41
CA VAL A 302 -22.31 7.24 11.18
C VAL A 302 -21.83 7.26 9.73
N SER A 303 -22.80 7.38 8.82
CA SER A 303 -22.59 8.19 7.65
C SER A 303 -21.98 9.45 8.22
N ALA A 304 -20.81 9.83 7.77
CA ALA A 304 -20.36 11.19 7.82
C ALA A 304 -21.32 12.02 6.95
N THR A 305 -22.54 12.12 7.43
CA THR A 305 -23.46 13.18 7.12
C THR A 305 -23.54 13.98 8.40
N SER A 306 -22.59 14.89 8.58
CA SER A 306 -22.91 16.16 9.16
C SER A 306 -24.29 16.50 8.57
N SER A 307 -25.30 16.68 9.43
CA SER A 307 -26.50 17.42 9.09
C SER A 307 -26.07 18.89 8.93
N ALA A 308 -25.34 19.16 7.85
CA ALA A 308 -25.53 20.39 7.12
C ALA A 308 -26.87 20.24 6.39
N PRO A 309 -27.65 21.32 6.29
CA PRO A 309 -28.92 21.29 5.55
C PRO A 309 -28.65 20.75 4.16
N ASP A 310 -29.54 19.92 3.67
CA ASP A 310 -29.61 19.35 2.33
C ASP A 310 -29.21 20.38 1.24
N ARG A 311 -27.90 20.61 1.13
CA ARG A 311 -27.26 20.98 -0.10
C ARG A 311 -26.76 19.67 -0.66
N ALA A 312 -27.40 19.17 -1.70
CA ALA A 312 -26.77 18.25 -2.61
C ALA A 312 -25.33 18.73 -2.76
N ALA A 313 -24.36 17.97 -2.25
CA ALA A 313 -22.96 18.25 -2.47
C ALA A 313 -22.77 18.08 -3.99
N THR A 314 -22.96 19.16 -4.72
CA THR A 314 -22.47 19.26 -6.09
C THR A 314 -20.96 19.27 -5.92
N HIS A 315 -20.30 18.15 -6.28
CA HIS A 315 -18.85 18.14 -6.42
C HIS A 315 -18.48 19.36 -7.28
N PRO A 316 -17.43 20.10 -6.92
CA PRO A 316 -17.03 21.24 -7.72
C PRO A 316 -16.85 20.79 -9.18
N GLU A 317 -17.46 21.54 -10.10
CA GLU A 317 -17.29 21.27 -11.53
C GLU A 317 -15.86 21.61 -11.92
N ARG A 318 -15.28 20.85 -12.86
CA ARG A 318 -13.97 21.14 -13.41
C ARG A 318 -13.95 22.50 -14.09
N ARG A 319 -12.86 23.24 -13.89
CA ARG A 319 -12.61 24.53 -14.51
C ARG A 319 -12.28 24.38 -16.01
N LYS A 320 -12.30 25.47 -16.74
CA LYS A 320 -11.80 25.50 -18.13
C LYS A 320 -10.29 25.50 -18.10
N TYR A 321 -9.64 24.73 -18.97
CA TYR A 321 -8.19 24.65 -19.05
C TYR A 321 -7.69 25.47 -20.26
N LEU A 322 -6.78 26.41 -20.03
CA LEU A 322 -6.23 27.32 -21.02
C LEU A 322 -4.70 27.34 -20.93
N SER A 323 -4.04 27.54 -22.08
CA SER A 323 -2.60 27.77 -22.14
C SER A 323 -2.32 29.26 -22.34
N LEU A 324 -1.32 29.79 -21.61
CA LEU A 324 -0.77 31.13 -21.81
C LEU A 324 0.35 31.05 -22.85
N ARG A 325 0.21 31.71 -23.98
CA ARG A 325 1.05 31.48 -25.17
C ARG A 325 2.08 32.54 -25.40
N ASP A 326 1.80 33.78 -25.00
CA ASP A 326 2.66 34.91 -25.22
C ASP A 326 2.64 35.90 -24.05
N GLU A 327 3.45 36.96 -24.17
CA GLU A 327 3.64 37.94 -23.10
C GLU A 327 2.42 38.84 -22.88
N GLU A 328 1.62 39.11 -23.92
CA GLU A 328 0.41 39.91 -23.81
C GLU A 328 -0.64 39.13 -23.00
N GLU A 329 -0.85 37.85 -23.35
CA GLU A 329 -1.72 36.94 -22.56
C GLU A 329 -1.22 36.79 -21.11
N LEU A 330 0.11 36.70 -20.89
CA LEU A 330 0.66 36.62 -19.53
C LEU A 330 0.47 37.90 -18.73
N SER A 331 0.59 39.09 -19.38
CA SER A 331 0.36 40.37 -18.73
C SER A 331 -1.13 40.52 -18.30
N ASP A 332 -2.04 40.24 -19.21
CA ASP A 332 -3.51 40.25 -18.93
C ASP A 332 -3.90 39.23 -17.85
N PHE A 333 -3.20 38.09 -17.83
CA PHE A 333 -3.38 37.09 -16.83
C PHE A 333 -2.90 37.56 -15.46
N LEU A 334 -1.76 38.26 -15.37
CA LEU A 334 -1.22 38.77 -14.11
C LEU A 334 -2.19 39.74 -13.43
N ASP A 335 -2.86 40.61 -14.19
CA ASP A 335 -3.89 41.51 -13.64
C ASP A 335 -5.07 40.78 -13.01
N LYS A 336 -5.42 39.60 -13.52
CA LYS A 336 -6.46 38.74 -12.96
C LYS A 336 -5.95 37.99 -11.73
N LEU A 337 -4.70 37.48 -11.83
CA LEU A 337 -4.03 36.73 -10.79
C LEU A 337 -3.82 37.56 -9.51
N GLU A 338 -3.47 38.85 -9.66
CA GLU A 338 -3.30 39.79 -8.52
C GLU A 338 -4.59 40.06 -7.74
N ARG A 339 -5.76 39.86 -8.37
CA ARG A 339 -7.07 40.06 -7.75
C ARG A 339 -7.64 38.80 -7.11
N ALA A 340 -7.05 37.64 -7.38
CA ALA A 340 -7.54 36.38 -6.87
C ALA A 340 -7.25 36.25 -5.36
N GLU A 341 -8.25 35.86 -4.58
CA GLU A 341 -8.12 35.68 -3.13
C GLU A 341 -7.27 34.47 -2.74
N LEU A 342 -7.42 33.37 -3.50
CA LEU A 342 -6.68 32.13 -3.35
C LEU A 342 -6.46 31.51 -4.72
N VAL A 343 -5.26 31.03 -4.98
CA VAL A 343 -4.88 30.45 -6.27
C VAL A 343 -4.33 29.05 -6.07
N GLY A 344 -4.89 28.06 -6.78
CA GLY A 344 -4.29 26.76 -6.98
C GLY A 344 -3.01 26.92 -7.78
N PHE A 345 -1.88 26.39 -7.29
CA PHE A 345 -0.56 26.57 -7.91
C PHE A 345 0.20 25.24 -7.93
N ASP A 346 0.82 24.94 -9.07
CA ASP A 346 1.67 23.78 -9.24
C ASP A 346 2.78 24.06 -10.28
N THR A 347 3.87 23.27 -10.28
CA THR A 347 4.99 23.39 -11.21
C THR A 347 5.30 22.09 -11.92
N GLU A 348 5.42 22.15 -13.24
CA GLU A 348 5.94 21.06 -14.06
C GLU A 348 7.44 21.17 -14.26
N THR A 349 8.15 20.04 -14.14
CA THR A 349 9.59 20.06 -14.00
C THR A 349 10.32 19.00 -14.83
N THR A 350 11.65 19.18 -14.94
CA THR A 350 12.53 18.23 -15.65
C THR A 350 12.75 16.92 -14.90
N GLY A 351 12.35 16.80 -13.63
CA GLY A 351 12.53 15.60 -12.82
C GLY A 351 12.15 15.80 -11.35
N LEU A 352 12.25 14.73 -10.57
CA LEU A 352 11.77 14.67 -9.18
C LEU A 352 12.83 15.04 -8.13
N GLU A 353 14.07 15.33 -8.54
CA GLU A 353 15.16 15.69 -7.62
C GLU A 353 15.04 17.17 -7.22
N PRO A 354 14.60 17.51 -5.99
CA PRO A 354 14.21 18.90 -5.68
C PRO A 354 15.32 19.93 -5.88
N MET A 355 16.58 19.54 -5.63
CA MET A 355 17.73 20.45 -5.77
C MET A 355 18.22 20.63 -7.21
N LEU A 356 17.79 19.79 -8.15
CA LEU A 356 18.23 19.77 -9.54
C LEU A 356 17.10 20.05 -10.53
N ALA A 357 15.86 19.88 -10.11
CA ALA A 357 14.68 20.08 -10.96
C ALA A 357 14.61 21.52 -11.47
N ARG A 358 14.35 21.67 -12.78
CA ARG A 358 14.14 22.94 -13.46
C ARG A 358 12.72 23.04 -13.97
N LEU A 359 12.18 24.26 -14.07
CA LEU A 359 10.85 24.50 -14.59
C LEU A 359 10.70 24.07 -16.05
N VAL A 360 9.62 23.39 -16.35
CA VAL A 360 9.09 23.16 -17.70
C VAL A 360 7.85 24.02 -17.92
N GLY A 361 7.05 24.24 -16.88
CA GLY A 361 5.90 25.12 -16.89
C GLY A 361 5.36 25.38 -15.49
N MET A 362 4.34 26.22 -15.40
CA MET A 362 3.60 26.52 -14.16
C MET A 362 2.11 26.51 -14.43
N SER A 363 1.32 26.03 -13.50
CA SER A 363 -0.14 26.04 -13.58
C SER A 363 -0.78 26.83 -12.44
N PHE A 364 -1.94 27.40 -12.73
CA PHE A 364 -2.68 28.29 -11.85
C PHE A 364 -4.18 28.03 -11.98
N ALA A 365 -4.90 27.94 -10.88
CA ALA A 365 -6.35 27.76 -10.88
C ALA A 365 -7.03 28.76 -9.94
N PHE A 366 -7.99 29.52 -10.46
CA PHE A 366 -8.87 30.40 -9.69
C PHE A 366 -10.13 30.76 -10.51
N GLY A 367 -11.21 31.20 -9.84
CA GLY A 367 -12.46 31.45 -10.53
C GLY A 367 -13.00 30.20 -11.22
N ASP A 368 -13.34 30.31 -12.49
CA ASP A 368 -13.87 29.23 -13.33
C ASP A 368 -12.86 28.64 -14.32
N THR A 369 -11.59 29.02 -14.21
CA THR A 369 -10.55 28.69 -15.19
C THR A 369 -9.26 28.26 -14.48
N ALA A 370 -8.57 27.31 -15.08
CA ALA A 370 -7.18 26.97 -14.75
C ALA A 370 -6.29 27.21 -15.97
N TRP A 371 -5.09 27.67 -15.73
CA TRP A 371 -4.13 28.06 -16.78
C TRP A 371 -2.84 27.28 -16.64
N TYR A 372 -2.26 26.94 -17.77
CA TYR A 372 -0.91 26.46 -17.88
C TYR A 372 -0.02 27.46 -18.62
N LEU A 373 1.13 27.78 -18.06
CA LEU A 373 2.18 28.59 -18.67
C LEU A 373 3.34 27.68 -19.10
N PRO A 374 3.40 27.25 -20.37
CA PRO A 374 4.52 26.48 -20.90
C PRO A 374 5.76 27.34 -21.03
N LEU A 375 6.93 26.83 -20.62
CA LEU A 375 8.17 27.60 -20.57
C LEU A 375 9.36 26.90 -21.24
N ALA A 376 9.46 25.56 -21.12
CA ALA A 376 10.62 24.80 -21.56
C ALA A 376 10.26 23.47 -22.21
N HIS A 377 9.24 23.45 -23.06
CA HIS A 377 8.91 22.26 -23.86
C HIS A 377 9.83 22.16 -25.08
N GLU A 378 10.38 20.98 -25.30
CA GLU A 378 11.39 20.66 -26.30
C GLU A 378 11.00 19.42 -27.13
N TYR A 379 9.93 19.52 -27.92
CA TYR A 379 9.54 18.48 -28.87
C TYR A 379 9.58 19.00 -30.31
N PRO A 380 9.70 18.13 -31.31
CA PRO A 380 9.71 18.57 -32.72
C PRO A 380 8.43 19.31 -33.09
N GLY A 381 8.54 20.58 -33.49
CA GLY A 381 7.41 21.44 -33.83
C GLY A 381 6.79 22.18 -32.63
N ALA A 382 7.43 22.19 -31.47
CA ALA A 382 6.99 23.01 -30.34
C ALA A 382 6.88 24.50 -30.74
N PRO A 383 5.77 25.17 -30.40
CA PRO A 383 5.62 26.60 -30.64
C PRO A 383 6.63 27.39 -29.80
N ALA A 384 6.89 28.64 -30.19
CA ALA A 384 7.67 29.54 -29.38
C ALA A 384 7.01 29.75 -28.02
N GLN A 385 7.82 29.72 -26.96
CA GLN A 385 7.40 29.90 -25.59
C GLN A 385 8.06 31.12 -24.97
N ILE A 386 7.47 31.67 -23.92
CA ILE A 386 8.08 32.75 -23.17
C ILE A 386 9.35 32.22 -22.48
N PRO A 387 10.51 32.86 -22.63
CA PRO A 387 11.72 32.43 -21.93
C PRO A 387 11.49 32.38 -20.41
N VAL A 388 11.97 31.30 -19.75
CA VAL A 388 11.78 31.05 -18.31
C VAL A 388 12.13 32.28 -17.47
N GLU A 389 13.30 32.87 -17.67
CA GLU A 389 13.76 34.04 -16.91
C GLU A 389 12.82 35.25 -17.08
N LYS A 390 12.27 35.44 -18.26
CA LYS A 390 11.36 36.56 -18.55
C LYS A 390 10.01 36.35 -17.87
N ALA A 391 9.43 35.14 -17.98
CA ALA A 391 8.18 34.77 -17.28
C ALA A 391 8.32 34.92 -15.76
N LEU A 392 9.42 34.42 -15.21
CA LEU A 392 9.70 34.53 -13.77
C LEU A 392 9.89 35.98 -13.32
N ASN A 393 10.49 36.85 -14.14
CA ASN A 393 10.60 38.26 -13.81
C ASN A 393 9.23 38.97 -13.81
N ILE A 394 8.35 38.64 -14.74
CA ILE A 394 6.97 39.17 -14.79
C ILE A 394 6.21 38.71 -13.55
N LEU A 395 6.29 37.45 -13.18
CA LEU A 395 5.53 36.85 -12.07
C LEU A 395 6.20 37.03 -10.70
N ARG A 396 7.43 37.55 -10.61
CA ARG A 396 8.20 37.66 -9.36
C ARG A 396 7.40 38.35 -8.25
N GLY A 397 6.75 39.49 -8.55
CA GLY A 397 5.99 40.24 -7.55
C GLY A 397 4.88 39.43 -6.93
N TRP A 398 4.22 38.57 -7.70
CA TRP A 398 3.17 37.68 -7.22
C TRP A 398 3.73 36.46 -6.50
N LEU A 399 4.76 35.81 -7.04
CA LEU A 399 5.38 34.59 -6.48
C LEU A 399 5.99 34.87 -5.11
N GLU A 400 6.69 36.00 -4.93
CA GLU A 400 7.40 36.35 -3.70
C GLU A 400 6.55 37.13 -2.69
N SER A 401 5.26 37.35 -2.96
CA SER A 401 4.35 38.11 -2.11
C SER A 401 3.62 37.22 -1.11
N ASP A 402 3.72 37.56 0.17
CA ASP A 402 2.93 36.93 1.23
C ASP A 402 1.44 37.38 1.22
N ARG A 403 1.06 38.37 0.42
CA ARG A 403 -0.31 38.84 0.27
C ARG A 403 -1.13 37.95 -0.66
N HIS A 404 -0.48 37.40 -1.70
CA HIS A 404 -1.13 36.56 -2.70
C HIS A 404 -1.12 35.10 -2.20
N ARG A 405 -2.30 34.66 -1.74
CA ARG A 405 -2.47 33.34 -1.14
C ARG A 405 -2.44 32.23 -2.18
N LYS A 406 -1.67 31.19 -1.88
CA LYS A 406 -1.51 30.03 -2.74
C LYS A 406 -1.92 28.75 -2.01
N VAL A 407 -2.49 27.82 -2.75
CA VAL A 407 -2.74 26.45 -2.34
C VAL A 407 -2.19 25.50 -3.40
N GLY A 408 -1.63 24.38 -3.02
CA GLY A 408 -1.15 23.35 -3.94
C GLY A 408 -0.94 22.03 -3.24
N GLN A 409 -0.43 21.06 -3.99
CA GLN A 409 -0.13 19.73 -3.50
C GLN A 409 1.37 19.59 -3.26
N ASN A 410 1.83 19.52 -1.99
CA ASN A 410 3.25 19.42 -1.64
C ASN A 410 4.09 20.61 -2.13
N LEU A 411 3.62 21.84 -1.86
CA LEU A 411 4.26 23.11 -2.26
C LEU A 411 5.71 23.28 -1.77
N LYS A 412 6.19 22.41 -0.90
CA LYS A 412 7.61 22.36 -0.56
C LYS A 412 8.47 21.98 -1.75
N PHE A 413 8.00 21.09 -2.62
CA PHE A 413 8.71 20.74 -3.86
C PHE A 413 8.77 21.93 -4.83
N ASP A 414 7.65 22.60 -5.05
CA ASP A 414 7.58 23.80 -5.91
C ASP A 414 8.44 24.93 -5.40
N SER A 415 8.52 25.06 -4.08
CA SER A 415 9.41 26.01 -3.42
C SER A 415 10.89 25.72 -3.71
N HIS A 416 11.29 24.45 -3.76
CA HIS A 416 12.64 24.06 -4.19
C HIS A 416 12.89 24.41 -5.65
N VAL A 417 11.94 24.10 -6.53
CA VAL A 417 12.05 24.35 -7.97
C VAL A 417 12.23 25.84 -8.23
N LEU A 418 11.38 26.69 -7.64
CA LEU A 418 11.50 28.14 -7.79
C LEU A 418 12.80 28.68 -7.18
N ALA A 419 13.25 28.12 -6.05
CA ALA A 419 14.53 28.50 -5.46
C ALA A 419 15.73 28.11 -6.32
N ASN A 420 15.64 27.08 -7.18
CA ASN A 420 16.67 26.77 -8.17
C ASN A 420 16.74 27.81 -9.28
N HIS A 421 15.73 28.65 -9.42
CA HIS A 421 15.67 29.81 -10.30
C HIS A 421 15.87 31.16 -9.57
N GLY A 422 16.27 31.13 -8.29
CA GLY A 422 16.55 32.32 -7.50
C GLY A 422 15.29 33.07 -7.04
N LEU A 423 14.15 32.39 -6.92
CA LEU A 423 12.89 32.93 -6.39
C LEU A 423 12.45 32.23 -5.11
N ARG A 424 11.77 32.98 -4.25
CA ARG A 424 11.12 32.46 -3.05
C ARG A 424 9.61 32.32 -3.31
N LEU A 425 9.06 31.14 -3.21
CA LEU A 425 7.60 30.98 -3.15
C LEU A 425 7.10 31.47 -1.80
N ALA A 426 6.27 32.50 -1.81
CA ALA A 426 5.69 33.12 -0.62
C ALA A 426 4.16 33.04 -0.67
N GLY A 427 3.49 33.31 0.45
CA GLY A 427 2.04 33.29 0.54
C GLY A 427 1.45 31.88 0.46
N ILE A 428 2.18 30.83 0.81
CA ILE A 428 1.63 29.47 0.94
C ILE A 428 0.62 29.51 2.07
N ALA A 429 -0.65 29.55 1.69
CA ALA A 429 -1.75 29.59 2.64
C ALA A 429 -2.25 28.19 3.01
N HIS A 430 -2.18 27.27 2.05
CA HIS A 430 -2.65 25.91 2.21
C HIS A 430 -1.81 24.91 1.41
N ASP A 431 -1.81 23.65 1.88
CA ASP A 431 -1.16 22.53 1.21
C ASP A 431 -2.04 21.29 1.37
N THR A 432 -2.56 20.76 0.27
CA THR A 432 -3.54 19.66 0.27
C THR A 432 -2.94 18.32 0.71
N LEU A 433 -1.63 18.12 0.54
CA LEU A 433 -0.93 16.98 1.12
C LEU A 433 -1.01 17.01 2.66
N LEU A 434 -0.78 18.19 3.26
CA LEU A 434 -0.82 18.36 4.72
C LEU A 434 -2.26 18.34 5.25
N GLU A 435 -3.22 18.92 4.51
CA GLU A 435 -4.64 18.84 4.85
C GLU A 435 -5.11 17.39 4.92
N SER A 436 -4.83 16.62 3.88
CA SER A 436 -5.16 15.20 3.82
C SER A 436 -4.45 14.40 4.94
N TYR A 437 -3.17 14.66 5.18
CA TYR A 437 -2.40 13.97 6.21
C TYR A 437 -2.98 14.20 7.61
N VAL A 438 -3.37 15.42 7.95
CA VAL A 438 -3.98 15.74 9.24
C VAL A 438 -5.36 15.09 9.39
N LEU A 439 -6.13 14.96 8.32
CA LEU A 439 -7.45 14.33 8.33
C LEU A 439 -7.39 12.80 8.35
N GLU A 440 -6.52 12.22 7.55
CA GLU A 440 -6.56 10.80 7.16
C GLU A 440 -5.16 10.17 7.14
N VAL A 441 -4.39 10.34 8.22
CA VAL A 441 -2.96 9.99 8.36
C VAL A 441 -2.53 8.62 7.77
N HIS A 442 -3.44 7.69 7.64
CA HIS A 442 -3.18 6.32 7.20
C HIS A 442 -3.64 6.02 5.76
N GLU A 443 -4.19 7.02 5.07
CA GLU A 443 -4.56 6.91 3.65
C GLU A 443 -3.40 7.36 2.74
N ARG A 444 -3.59 7.18 1.43
CA ARG A 444 -2.66 7.73 0.43
C ARG A 444 -2.96 9.21 0.24
N HIS A 445 -1.91 10.00 0.15
CA HIS A 445 -1.97 11.46 0.04
C HIS A 445 -1.52 11.99 -1.32
N ASP A 446 -1.36 11.11 -2.33
CA ASP A 446 -1.11 11.55 -3.71
C ASP A 446 -2.36 12.17 -4.33
N LEU A 447 -2.16 13.13 -5.24
CA LEU A 447 -3.23 13.94 -5.82
C LEU A 447 -4.32 13.10 -6.48
N ASP A 448 -3.94 12.07 -7.25
CA ASP A 448 -4.89 11.17 -7.93
C ASP A 448 -5.80 10.44 -6.94
N SER A 449 -5.21 9.91 -5.85
CA SER A 449 -5.95 9.22 -4.79
C SER A 449 -6.89 10.17 -4.05
N LEU A 450 -6.45 11.40 -3.79
CA LEU A 450 -7.27 12.43 -3.14
C LEU A 450 -8.43 12.86 -4.04
N ALA A 451 -8.16 13.15 -5.31
CA ALA A 451 -9.16 13.54 -6.29
C ALA A 451 -10.27 12.48 -6.44
N GLN A 452 -9.86 11.22 -6.56
CA GLN A 452 -10.82 10.11 -6.67
C GLN A 452 -11.65 9.95 -5.39
N ARG A 453 -11.04 10.13 -4.21
CA ARG A 453 -11.70 9.89 -2.91
C ARG A 453 -12.63 11.02 -2.50
N HIS A 454 -12.20 12.27 -2.68
CA HIS A 454 -12.93 13.43 -2.19
C HIS A 454 -13.75 14.16 -3.25
N LEU A 455 -13.33 14.13 -4.52
CA LEU A 455 -14.01 14.81 -5.62
C LEU A 455 -14.74 13.84 -6.56
N GLY A 456 -14.44 12.53 -6.48
CA GLY A 456 -14.91 11.55 -7.47
C GLY A 456 -14.29 11.76 -8.86
N TRP A 457 -13.22 12.55 -8.98
CA TRP A 457 -12.56 12.85 -10.25
C TRP A 457 -11.58 11.74 -10.61
N LYS A 458 -11.61 11.36 -11.87
CA LYS A 458 -10.52 10.59 -12.48
C LYS A 458 -9.58 11.58 -13.14
N THR A 459 -8.39 11.71 -12.61
CA THR A 459 -7.33 12.59 -13.11
C THR A 459 -6.57 11.96 -14.28
N ILE A 460 -5.86 12.78 -15.01
CA ILE A 460 -4.92 12.35 -16.05
C ILE A 460 -3.63 11.95 -15.32
N SER A 461 -3.24 10.68 -15.40
CA SER A 461 -2.02 10.24 -14.74
C SER A 461 -0.75 10.70 -15.48
N TYR A 462 0.35 10.91 -14.74
CA TYR A 462 1.66 11.23 -15.31
C TYR A 462 2.11 10.22 -16.39
N ASP A 463 1.83 8.93 -16.18
CA ASP A 463 2.12 7.87 -17.13
C ASP A 463 1.29 7.96 -18.43
N GLU A 464 0.11 8.56 -18.38
CA GLU A 464 -0.71 8.80 -19.58
C GLU A 464 -0.08 9.88 -20.46
N VAL A 465 0.54 10.91 -19.90
CA VAL A 465 1.16 11.99 -20.67
C VAL A 465 2.58 11.71 -21.10
N THR A 466 3.37 11.01 -20.27
CA THR A 466 4.79 10.75 -20.53
C THR A 466 5.12 9.35 -21.05
N GLY A 467 4.18 8.39 -20.96
CA GLY A 467 4.43 6.99 -21.30
C GLY A 467 5.03 6.19 -20.13
N LYS A 468 5.23 4.88 -20.33
CA LYS A 468 5.69 3.92 -19.31
C LYS A 468 7.00 3.24 -19.68
N GLY A 469 7.81 2.94 -18.67
CA GLY A 469 9.02 2.13 -18.81
C GLY A 469 10.02 2.73 -19.79
N ALA A 470 10.52 1.93 -20.73
CA ALA A 470 11.53 2.38 -21.72
C ALA A 470 11.00 3.40 -22.76
N ALA A 471 9.68 3.53 -22.88
CA ALA A 471 9.03 4.49 -23.79
C ALA A 471 8.71 5.83 -23.10
N ARG A 472 9.06 6.01 -21.83
CA ARG A 472 8.81 7.26 -21.10
C ARG A 472 9.64 8.39 -21.66
N ILE A 473 8.99 9.49 -22.01
CA ILE A 473 9.63 10.75 -22.38
C ILE A 473 9.69 11.71 -21.18
N PRO A 474 10.65 12.65 -21.13
CA PRO A 474 10.63 13.72 -20.14
C PRO A 474 9.40 14.61 -20.35
N PHE A 475 8.92 15.29 -19.30
CA PHE A 475 7.75 16.15 -19.41
C PHE A 475 7.95 17.29 -20.42
N SER A 476 9.19 17.79 -20.56
CA SER A 476 9.55 18.76 -21.62
C SER A 476 9.29 18.24 -23.05
N GLY A 477 9.22 16.93 -23.25
CA GLY A 477 8.88 16.31 -24.53
C GLY A 477 7.38 16.12 -24.78
N VAL A 478 6.53 16.48 -23.84
CA VAL A 478 5.06 16.38 -23.97
C VAL A 478 4.54 17.55 -24.78
N GLU A 479 3.60 17.31 -25.70
CA GLU A 479 2.94 18.39 -26.46
C GLU A 479 2.20 19.37 -25.52
N ILE A 480 2.35 20.68 -25.77
CA ILE A 480 1.80 21.74 -24.91
C ILE A 480 0.30 21.60 -24.69
N ALA A 481 -0.48 21.22 -25.71
CA ALA A 481 -1.92 21.02 -25.55
C ALA A 481 -2.22 19.95 -24.49
N ARG A 482 -1.52 18.83 -24.57
CA ARG A 482 -1.67 17.72 -23.62
C ARG A 482 -1.10 18.04 -22.24
N ALA A 483 0.03 18.78 -22.20
CA ALA A 483 0.61 19.28 -20.96
C ALA A 483 -0.31 20.29 -20.28
N THR A 484 -1.05 21.10 -21.06
CA THR A 484 -2.05 22.06 -20.56
C THR A 484 -3.18 21.34 -19.85
N ASP A 485 -3.74 20.28 -20.46
CA ASP A 485 -4.83 19.52 -19.86
C ASP A 485 -4.38 18.86 -18.54
N TYR A 486 -3.17 18.31 -18.50
CA TYR A 486 -2.60 17.66 -17.31
C TYR A 486 -2.28 18.68 -16.21
N ALA A 487 -1.42 19.66 -16.49
CA ALA A 487 -0.94 20.59 -15.47
C ALA A 487 -2.02 21.56 -14.95
N ALA A 488 -2.95 22.00 -15.81
CA ALA A 488 -4.07 22.80 -15.37
C ALA A 488 -5.05 21.98 -14.49
N GLU A 489 -5.20 20.67 -14.80
CA GLU A 489 -5.98 19.76 -13.95
C GLU A 489 -5.37 19.62 -12.55
N ASP A 490 -4.03 19.53 -12.42
CA ASP A 490 -3.36 19.40 -11.13
C ASP A 490 -3.59 20.63 -10.23
N ALA A 491 -3.45 21.84 -10.79
CA ALA A 491 -3.74 23.07 -10.05
C ALA A 491 -5.25 23.22 -9.71
N ASP A 492 -6.15 22.83 -10.63
CA ASP A 492 -7.61 22.80 -10.41
C ASP A 492 -7.97 21.81 -9.32
N CYS A 493 -7.41 20.62 -9.39
CA CYS A 493 -7.63 19.56 -8.44
C CYS A 493 -7.16 19.96 -7.03
N ALA A 494 -5.98 20.58 -6.90
CA ALA A 494 -5.46 21.05 -5.63
C ALA A 494 -6.38 22.11 -5.00
N LEU A 495 -6.88 23.06 -5.81
CA LEU A 495 -7.81 24.08 -5.31
C LEU A 495 -9.17 23.48 -4.89
N ALA A 496 -9.73 22.58 -5.71
CA ALA A 496 -11.01 21.92 -5.40
C ALA A 496 -10.91 20.99 -4.18
N LEU A 497 -9.78 20.29 -4.01
CA LEU A 497 -9.51 19.47 -2.82
C LEU A 497 -9.44 20.33 -1.55
N HIS A 498 -8.75 21.47 -1.61
CA HIS A 498 -8.70 22.39 -0.50
C HIS A 498 -10.10 22.84 -0.04
N GLU A 499 -10.98 23.19 -0.96
CA GLU A 499 -12.36 23.60 -0.65
C GLU A 499 -13.09 22.54 0.19
N VAL A 500 -12.85 21.25 -0.08
CA VAL A 500 -13.50 20.13 0.63
C VAL A 500 -12.75 19.75 1.92
N LEU A 501 -11.44 19.60 1.85
CA LEU A 501 -10.63 19.11 2.98
C LEU A 501 -10.56 20.14 4.10
N PHE A 502 -10.37 21.40 3.76
CA PHE A 502 -10.22 22.47 4.76
C PHE A 502 -11.52 22.77 5.49
N GLU A 503 -12.68 22.68 4.83
CA GLU A 503 -13.98 22.77 5.50
C GLU A 503 -14.11 21.71 6.60
N THR A 504 -13.66 20.48 6.31
CA THR A 504 -13.65 19.40 7.29
C THR A 504 -12.67 19.69 8.46
N ILE A 505 -11.48 20.22 8.17
CA ILE A 505 -10.50 20.62 9.19
C ILE A 505 -11.09 21.71 10.10
N LEU A 506 -11.77 22.71 9.52
CA LEU A 506 -12.39 23.80 10.27
C LEU A 506 -13.44 23.33 11.29
N SER A 507 -14.13 22.23 10.99
CA SER A 507 -15.11 21.62 11.89
C SER A 507 -14.46 20.96 13.12
N HIS A 508 -13.13 20.71 13.11
CA HIS A 508 -12.40 20.00 14.16
C HIS A 508 -11.29 20.86 14.75
N GLN A 509 -11.56 21.57 15.85
CA GLN A 509 -10.62 22.50 16.49
C GLN A 509 -9.19 21.97 16.73
N LYS A 510 -9.04 20.68 17.06
CA LYS A 510 -7.72 20.07 17.28
C LYS A 510 -6.97 19.83 15.97
N LEU A 511 -7.65 19.37 14.94
CA LEU A 511 -7.04 19.17 13.62
C LEU A 511 -6.65 20.52 13.01
N LYS A 512 -7.53 21.52 13.14
CA LYS A 512 -7.22 22.91 12.77
C LYS A 512 -5.96 23.42 13.46
N PHE A 513 -5.84 23.19 14.77
CA PHE A 513 -4.65 23.61 15.51
C PHE A 513 -3.38 22.91 14.99
N ILE A 514 -3.43 21.58 14.78
CA ILE A 514 -2.29 20.82 14.24
C ILE A 514 -1.91 21.35 12.87
N TYR A 515 -2.89 21.50 11.98
CA TYR A 515 -2.65 21.98 10.62
C TYR A 515 -2.06 23.39 10.59
N GLU A 516 -2.74 24.37 11.23
CA GLU A 516 -2.35 25.78 11.14
C GLU A 516 -1.16 26.16 12.04
N LYS A 517 -0.92 25.45 13.15
CA LYS A 517 0.09 25.82 14.14
C LYS A 517 1.31 24.90 14.17
N VAL A 518 1.20 23.72 13.54
CA VAL A 518 2.31 22.75 13.51
C VAL A 518 2.71 22.45 12.08
N GLU A 519 1.86 21.79 11.28
CA GLU A 519 2.24 21.24 9.98
C GLU A 519 2.56 22.32 8.93
N LEU A 520 1.66 23.27 8.74
CA LEU A 520 1.86 24.32 7.74
C LEU A 520 3.06 25.23 8.07
N PRO A 521 3.26 25.71 9.33
CA PRO A 521 4.47 26.46 9.70
C PRO A 521 5.78 25.65 9.65
N LEU A 522 5.72 24.33 9.72
CA LEU A 522 6.89 23.46 9.62
C LEU A 522 7.44 23.38 8.18
N LEU A 523 6.59 23.53 7.16
CA LEU A 523 6.98 23.47 5.75
C LEU A 523 8.18 24.37 5.41
N PRO A 524 8.18 25.68 5.68
CA PRO A 524 9.33 26.55 5.38
C PRO A 524 10.57 26.23 6.23
N VAL A 525 10.41 25.64 7.40
CA VAL A 525 11.52 25.18 8.25
C VAL A 525 12.22 23.99 7.59
N LEU A 526 11.45 22.98 7.18
CA LEU A 526 11.98 21.80 6.50
C LEU A 526 12.61 22.17 5.14
N LEU A 527 11.95 23.02 4.35
CA LEU A 527 12.51 23.56 3.12
C LEU A 527 13.89 24.15 3.34
N ARG A 528 14.05 24.98 4.37
CA ARG A 528 15.34 25.59 4.70
C ARG A 528 16.38 24.56 5.13
N MET A 529 15.99 23.56 5.93
CA MET A 529 16.88 22.46 6.33
C MET A 529 17.35 21.65 5.12
N GLU A 530 16.44 21.31 4.23
CA GLU A 530 16.74 20.56 3.00
C GLU A 530 17.68 21.36 2.08
N ARG A 531 17.42 22.64 1.89
CA ARG A 531 18.29 23.51 1.06
C ARG A 531 19.64 23.83 1.71
N ASN A 532 19.71 23.90 3.04
CA ASN A 532 20.98 24.02 3.73
C ASN A 532 21.84 22.77 3.53
N GLY A 533 21.23 21.59 3.51
CA GLY A 533 21.94 20.33 3.37
C GLY A 533 22.95 20.05 4.47
N VAL A 534 23.68 18.97 4.34
CA VAL A 534 24.68 18.50 5.32
C VAL A 534 26.05 18.46 4.66
N LEU A 535 27.03 19.12 5.26
CA LEU A 535 28.42 19.07 4.79
C LEU A 535 29.04 17.72 5.16
N LEU A 536 29.58 17.03 4.16
CA LEU A 536 30.32 15.79 4.35
C LEU A 536 31.80 15.98 4.08
N ASP A 537 32.63 15.33 4.89
CA ASP A 537 34.03 15.14 4.60
C ASP A 537 34.20 13.90 3.68
N ALA A 538 34.10 14.15 2.38
CA ALA A 538 34.18 13.10 1.37
C ALA A 538 35.55 12.37 1.40
N ALA A 539 36.63 13.08 1.64
CA ALA A 539 37.97 12.49 1.70
C ALA A 539 38.10 11.51 2.87
N ARG A 540 37.53 11.85 4.02
CA ARG A 540 37.49 10.97 5.18
C ARG A 540 36.62 9.74 4.93
N LEU A 541 35.48 9.88 4.26
CA LEU A 541 34.63 8.73 3.90
C LEU A 541 35.32 7.81 2.89
N GLU A 542 36.07 8.36 1.92
CA GLU A 542 36.88 7.57 0.99
C GLU A 542 37.97 6.79 1.71
N ALA A 543 38.69 7.43 2.63
CA ALA A 543 39.70 6.77 3.45
C ALA A 543 39.09 5.62 4.27
N GLN A 544 37.95 5.86 4.93
CA GLN A 544 37.22 4.83 5.66
C GLN A 544 36.73 3.70 4.72
N SER A 545 36.25 4.02 3.52
CA SER A 545 35.85 3.03 2.53
C SER A 545 37.01 2.11 2.14
N HIS A 546 38.23 2.65 2.02
CA HIS A 546 39.44 1.87 1.76
C HIS A 546 39.79 0.95 2.93
N GLU A 547 39.71 1.44 4.17
CA GLU A 547 39.95 0.64 5.36
C GLU A 547 38.94 -0.49 5.50
N LEU A 548 37.66 -0.20 5.39
CA LEU A 548 36.57 -1.19 5.38
C LEU A 548 36.80 -2.25 4.28
N GLY A 549 37.24 -1.81 3.09
CA GLY A 549 37.56 -2.72 1.99
C GLY A 549 38.69 -3.69 2.32
N LYS A 550 39.73 -3.24 3.01
CA LYS A 550 40.85 -4.11 3.48
C LYS A 550 40.38 -5.11 4.54
N GLU A 551 39.58 -4.65 5.50
CA GLU A 551 39.03 -5.53 6.54
C GLU A 551 38.07 -6.57 5.93
N MET A 552 37.25 -6.19 4.97
CA MET A 552 36.36 -7.11 4.23
C MET A 552 37.16 -8.17 3.48
N LEU A 553 38.24 -7.81 2.80
CA LEU A 553 39.14 -8.79 2.14
C LEU A 553 39.76 -9.78 3.14
N ALA A 554 40.18 -9.30 4.30
CA ALA A 554 40.70 -10.16 5.36
C ALA A 554 39.64 -11.10 5.95
N LEU A 555 38.40 -10.64 6.09
CA LEU A 555 37.28 -11.49 6.52
C LEU A 555 36.87 -12.49 5.44
N GLU A 556 36.90 -12.10 4.19
CA GLU A 556 36.63 -12.98 3.04
C GLU A 556 37.60 -14.13 2.98
N GLU A 557 38.90 -13.86 3.14
CA GLU A 557 39.95 -14.91 3.20
C GLU A 557 39.72 -15.86 4.38
N LYS A 558 39.45 -15.34 5.58
CA LYS A 558 39.12 -16.18 6.75
C LYS A 558 37.85 -17.00 6.52
N ALA A 559 36.84 -16.43 5.87
CA ALA A 559 35.62 -17.16 5.54
C ALA A 559 35.88 -18.27 4.53
N TYR A 560 36.74 -18.05 3.53
CA TYR A 560 37.13 -19.09 2.57
C TYR A 560 37.88 -20.23 3.25
N GLN A 561 38.80 -19.90 4.16
CA GLN A 561 39.52 -20.92 4.96
C GLN A 561 38.54 -21.73 5.83
N ALA A 562 37.58 -21.05 6.49
CA ALA A 562 36.57 -21.71 7.31
C ALA A 562 35.58 -22.54 6.47
N ALA A 563 35.28 -22.14 5.25
CA ALA A 563 34.38 -22.84 4.32
C ALA A 563 35.09 -23.94 3.52
N GLY A 564 36.43 -23.95 3.49
CA GLY A 564 37.27 -24.86 2.69
C GLY A 564 37.28 -24.55 1.19
N GLN A 565 36.66 -23.42 0.77
CA GLN A 565 36.61 -22.98 -0.63
C GLN A 565 36.24 -21.51 -0.76
N PRO A 566 36.58 -20.85 -1.89
CA PRO A 566 36.04 -19.55 -2.23
C PRO A 566 34.55 -19.59 -2.54
N PHE A 567 33.80 -18.54 -2.15
CA PHE A 567 32.37 -18.33 -2.47
C PHE A 567 32.03 -16.85 -2.31
N ASN A 568 30.91 -16.43 -2.87
CA ASN A 568 30.45 -15.04 -2.74
C ASN A 568 29.70 -14.83 -1.41
N LEU A 569 30.30 -14.07 -0.47
CA LEU A 569 29.74 -13.75 0.83
C LEU A 569 28.50 -12.84 0.76
N ASN A 570 28.21 -12.24 -0.41
CA ASN A 570 27.00 -11.48 -0.66
C ASN A 570 25.89 -12.30 -1.32
N SER A 571 26.14 -13.59 -1.64
CA SER A 571 25.15 -14.46 -2.27
C SER A 571 24.43 -15.33 -1.24
N PRO A 572 23.16 -15.07 -0.88
CA PRO A 572 22.41 -15.90 0.06
C PRO A 572 22.40 -17.38 -0.35
N ARG A 573 22.31 -17.65 -1.66
CA ARG A 573 22.29 -19.02 -2.20
C ARG A 573 23.60 -19.77 -1.95
N GLN A 574 24.76 -19.12 -2.19
CA GLN A 574 26.04 -19.77 -1.95
C GLN A 574 26.32 -19.96 -0.45
N ILE A 575 25.88 -18.99 0.38
CA ILE A 575 25.97 -19.13 1.83
C ILE A 575 25.12 -20.30 2.30
N GLN A 576 23.90 -20.48 1.78
CA GLN A 576 23.03 -21.62 2.09
C GLN A 576 23.71 -22.95 1.74
N GLU A 577 24.25 -23.07 0.54
CA GLU A 577 24.99 -24.26 0.10
C GLU A 577 26.15 -24.59 1.04
N ILE A 578 26.95 -23.59 1.39
CA ILE A 578 28.09 -23.78 2.28
C ILE A 578 27.65 -24.18 3.69
N LEU A 579 26.75 -23.42 4.31
CA LEU A 579 26.37 -23.63 5.71
C LEU A 579 25.55 -24.92 5.91
N PHE A 580 24.55 -25.16 5.07
CA PHE A 580 23.56 -26.20 5.33
C PHE A 580 23.78 -27.47 4.52
N GLU A 581 24.32 -27.39 3.30
CA GLU A 581 24.56 -28.58 2.48
C GLU A 581 25.96 -29.19 2.73
N ARG A 582 27.00 -28.36 2.82
CA ARG A 582 28.38 -28.83 3.01
C ARG A 582 28.75 -28.99 4.48
N HIS A 583 28.60 -27.94 5.27
CA HIS A 583 28.90 -27.98 6.70
C HIS A 583 27.80 -28.61 7.54
N LYS A 584 26.61 -28.84 6.95
CA LYS A 584 25.44 -29.49 7.59
C LYS A 584 25.06 -28.86 8.93
N LEU A 585 25.14 -27.51 9.00
CA LEU A 585 24.71 -26.78 10.18
C LEU A 585 23.20 -26.94 10.36
N PRO A 586 22.67 -26.86 11.60
CA PRO A 586 21.24 -26.98 11.84
C PRO A 586 20.47 -25.85 11.19
N VAL A 587 19.41 -26.18 10.45
CA VAL A 587 18.51 -25.18 9.84
C VAL A 587 17.59 -24.64 10.94
N LYS A 588 17.80 -23.39 11.34
CA LYS A 588 17.02 -22.72 12.40
C LYS A 588 15.72 -22.11 11.89
N LYS A 589 15.74 -21.60 10.66
CA LYS A 589 14.60 -20.92 10.04
C LYS A 589 14.63 -21.14 8.53
N LYS A 590 13.45 -21.20 7.90
CA LYS A 590 13.31 -21.25 6.44
C LYS A 590 12.71 -19.95 5.91
N THR A 591 13.10 -19.59 4.70
CA THR A 591 12.48 -18.48 3.95
C THR A 591 11.06 -18.85 3.51
N PRO A 592 10.21 -17.89 3.11
CA PRO A 592 8.90 -18.20 2.54
C PRO A 592 8.93 -19.14 1.32
N SER A 593 10.07 -19.21 0.63
CA SER A 593 10.31 -20.16 -0.48
C SER A 593 10.80 -21.55 -0.03
N GLY A 594 10.80 -21.82 1.29
CA GLY A 594 11.20 -23.11 1.86
C GLY A 594 12.72 -23.36 1.95
N GLN A 595 13.54 -22.41 1.53
CA GLN A 595 15.00 -22.53 1.61
C GLN A 595 15.49 -22.18 3.03
N PRO A 596 16.61 -22.77 3.51
CA PRO A 596 17.22 -22.34 4.77
C PRO A 596 17.48 -20.84 4.79
N SER A 597 17.05 -20.14 5.84
CA SER A 597 17.33 -18.71 5.98
C SER A 597 18.77 -18.45 6.37
N THR A 598 19.34 -17.39 5.83
CA THR A 598 20.64 -16.84 6.20
C THR A 598 20.49 -15.40 6.69
N ASP A 599 19.33 -15.05 7.26
CA ASP A 599 19.12 -13.73 7.85
C ASP A 599 20.01 -13.50 9.08
N GLU A 600 20.00 -12.28 9.56
CA GLU A 600 20.88 -11.85 10.64
C GLU A 600 20.65 -12.66 11.92
N ASP A 601 19.38 -12.92 12.27
CA ASP A 601 19.01 -13.66 13.48
C ASP A 601 19.51 -15.11 13.43
N VAL A 602 19.32 -15.78 12.29
CA VAL A 602 19.80 -17.16 12.07
C VAL A 602 21.31 -17.24 12.14
N LEU A 603 22.01 -16.30 11.48
CA LEU A 603 23.46 -16.27 11.54
C LEU A 603 23.98 -15.93 12.93
N ALA A 604 23.30 -15.06 13.69
CA ALA A 604 23.67 -14.72 15.06
C ALA A 604 23.53 -15.94 16.00
N GLU A 605 22.46 -16.71 15.87
CA GLU A 605 22.27 -17.94 16.64
C GLU A 605 23.37 -18.99 16.29
N LEU A 606 23.63 -19.18 15.00
CA LEU A 606 24.68 -20.12 14.56
C LEU A 606 26.11 -19.66 14.93
N ALA A 607 26.34 -18.37 15.04
CA ALA A 607 27.65 -17.80 15.41
C ALA A 607 28.06 -18.10 16.84
N LEU A 608 27.14 -18.53 17.70
CA LEU A 608 27.49 -19.00 19.06
C LEU A 608 28.35 -20.27 19.05
N ASP A 609 28.08 -21.16 18.09
CA ASP A 609 28.72 -22.47 18.03
C ASP A 609 29.69 -22.65 16.84
N TYR A 610 29.56 -21.81 15.81
CA TYR A 610 30.27 -21.98 14.54
C TYR A 610 31.00 -20.70 14.10
N PRO A 611 32.29 -20.79 13.68
CA PRO A 611 33.06 -19.60 13.31
C PRO A 611 32.62 -18.96 11.99
N LEU A 612 32.18 -19.73 11.00
CA LEU A 612 31.80 -19.17 9.68
C LEU A 612 30.60 -18.23 9.71
N PRO A 613 29.48 -18.53 10.40
CA PRO A 613 28.38 -17.57 10.59
C PRO A 613 28.83 -16.26 11.24
N LYS A 614 29.74 -16.29 12.20
CA LYS A 614 30.29 -15.10 12.83
C LYS A 614 31.06 -14.22 11.83
N LEU A 615 31.93 -14.82 11.01
CA LEU A 615 32.65 -14.10 9.95
C LEU A 615 31.71 -13.50 8.92
N LEU A 616 30.62 -14.20 8.59
CA LEU A 616 29.57 -13.67 7.67
C LEU A 616 28.86 -12.46 8.23
N LEU A 617 28.53 -12.45 9.53
CA LEU A 617 27.91 -11.29 10.19
C LEU A 617 28.86 -10.09 10.20
N GLU A 618 30.12 -10.29 10.59
CA GLU A 618 31.14 -9.24 10.57
C GLU A 618 31.32 -8.66 9.15
N TYR A 619 31.45 -9.53 8.15
CA TYR A 619 31.54 -9.10 6.76
C TYR A 619 30.31 -8.29 6.31
N ARG A 620 29.07 -8.76 6.60
CA ARG A 620 27.83 -8.06 6.24
C ARG A 620 27.72 -6.68 6.90
N ALA A 621 28.13 -6.56 8.15
CA ALA A 621 28.13 -5.26 8.85
C ALA A 621 29.05 -4.27 8.13
N LEU A 622 30.30 -4.68 7.80
CA LEU A 622 31.24 -3.85 7.06
C LEU A 622 30.74 -3.54 5.64
N ALA A 623 30.20 -4.54 4.95
CA ALA A 623 29.67 -4.38 3.59
C ALA A 623 28.51 -3.36 3.55
N LYS A 624 27.62 -3.39 4.56
CA LYS A 624 26.53 -2.43 4.70
C LYS A 624 27.05 -1.01 4.96
N LEU A 625 28.00 -0.86 5.89
CA LEU A 625 28.62 0.44 6.17
C LEU A 625 29.31 0.99 4.91
N LYS A 626 30.07 0.16 4.23
CA LYS A 626 30.79 0.54 3.01
C LYS A 626 29.83 0.93 1.90
N SER A 627 28.93 0.05 1.50
CA SER A 627 28.06 0.28 0.33
C SER A 627 27.02 1.38 0.56
N THR A 628 26.47 1.48 1.79
CA THR A 628 25.37 2.40 2.08
C THR A 628 25.85 3.80 2.43
N TYR A 629 26.97 3.90 3.13
CA TYR A 629 27.45 5.19 3.66
C TYR A 629 28.74 5.65 3.00
N THR A 630 29.85 4.92 3.13
CA THR A 630 31.14 5.46 2.70
C THR A 630 31.32 5.51 1.20
N ASP A 631 30.69 4.62 0.43
CA ASP A 631 30.72 4.65 -1.05
C ASP A 631 29.61 5.52 -1.64
N LYS A 632 28.43 5.54 -1.02
CA LYS A 632 27.25 6.19 -1.61
C LYS A 632 27.16 7.67 -1.27
N LEU A 633 27.37 8.05 -0.01
CA LEU A 633 27.21 9.45 0.42
C LEU A 633 28.13 10.44 -0.32
N PRO A 634 29.41 10.14 -0.58
CA PRO A 634 30.27 11.06 -1.36
C PRO A 634 29.74 11.33 -2.77
N ARG A 635 29.08 10.33 -3.39
CA ARG A 635 28.49 10.44 -4.73
C ARG A 635 27.19 11.26 -4.75
N MET A 636 26.54 11.41 -3.59
CA MET A 636 25.32 12.20 -3.43
C MET A 636 25.59 13.68 -3.14
N VAL A 637 26.86 14.07 -2.99
CA VAL A 637 27.23 15.46 -2.77
C VAL A 637 26.86 16.29 -4.00
N ASN A 638 25.99 17.27 -3.82
CA ASN A 638 25.65 18.21 -4.88
C ASN A 638 26.89 19.05 -5.24
N PRO A 639 27.30 19.11 -6.52
CA PRO A 639 28.53 19.78 -6.92
C PRO A 639 28.52 21.31 -6.73
N GLU A 640 27.34 21.94 -6.76
CA GLU A 640 27.17 23.37 -6.59
C GLU A 640 27.24 23.77 -5.11
N THR A 641 26.50 23.08 -4.25
CA THR A 641 26.44 23.40 -2.81
C THR A 641 27.55 22.72 -2.01
N ARG A 642 28.18 21.68 -2.53
CA ARG A 642 29.15 20.78 -1.87
C ARG A 642 28.57 20.10 -0.63
N ARG A 643 27.25 19.89 -0.61
CA ARG A 643 26.51 19.30 0.51
C ARG A 643 25.63 18.17 0.01
N VAL A 644 25.24 17.28 0.90
CA VAL A 644 24.19 16.30 0.66
C VAL A 644 22.86 16.91 1.08
N HIS A 645 21.86 16.77 0.23
CA HIS A 645 20.51 17.22 0.49
C HIS A 645 19.58 16.02 0.61
N THR A 646 18.84 15.96 1.71
CA THR A 646 17.81 14.94 1.97
C THR A 646 16.43 15.57 1.84
N THR A 647 15.40 14.74 1.83
CA THR A 647 14.00 15.18 1.88
C THR A 647 13.39 14.76 3.22
N TYR A 648 12.77 15.70 3.93
CA TYR A 648 12.01 15.46 5.15
C TYR A 648 10.52 15.43 4.81
N SER A 649 9.97 14.23 4.64
CA SER A 649 8.54 14.04 4.32
C SER A 649 7.68 14.17 5.56
N GLN A 650 6.70 15.09 5.55
CA GLN A 650 5.76 15.29 6.64
C GLN A 650 4.64 14.24 6.63
N ALA A 651 4.18 13.81 5.47
CA ALA A 651 3.01 12.95 5.29
C ALA A 651 3.38 11.47 5.09
N VAL A 652 4.13 10.87 6.04
CA VAL A 652 4.59 9.46 5.93
C VAL A 652 4.28 8.63 7.17
N ALA A 653 4.42 9.19 8.37
CA ALA A 653 4.24 8.44 9.60
C ALA A 653 2.74 8.17 9.85
N VAL A 654 2.35 6.89 9.88
CA VAL A 654 0.94 6.50 10.13
C VAL A 654 0.45 6.79 11.56
N THR A 655 1.32 7.27 12.42
CA THR A 655 0.98 7.67 13.79
C THR A 655 0.64 9.15 13.92
N GLY A 656 0.84 9.94 12.89
CA GLY A 656 0.67 11.37 12.87
C GLY A 656 1.84 12.14 13.44
#